data_eb1cd3fb3f8ec069a53333c664840ad4
#
_entry.id   eb1cd3fb3f8ec069a53333c664840ad4
#
_cell.length_a   1.000
_cell.length_b   1.000
_cell.length_c   1.000
_cell.angle_alpha   90.00
_cell.angle_beta   90.00
_cell.angle_gamma   90.00
#
_symmetry.space_group_name_H-M   'P 1'
#
loop_
_entity.id
_entity.type
_entity.pdbx_description
1 polymer ?
#
loop_
_entity_poly.entity_id
_entity_poly.type
_entity_poly.pdbx_seq_one_letter_code
_entity_poly.pdbx_strand_id
1 'polypeptide(L)'
;SYDFALAPKDVTTGDTEKVSVAFGGEIDGGRGHVTAYLEHTDTKPILQGEYDISACALRSGASGCGGSSTIPPGRWADFGGLHSAGFTRRDGVVDANGKTPRVDWKLLGNEFVPRDGQLYNYNPTNFFQRPDDRMNAGFFGKYEVSDNAEVYVESSFMKSESNAQIAYSGTFGNIEAIPCYNPLLSAQIHQVVCGDYVGMAGSHAPDFATAAEALAYISNLQLSIGTVVNGETIIDYKSPLVSLKRNVEGNPRQSIYNYKSFTNTVGVRGDINDDWSYDVYLQSSIVNYNNEYRNDLSVTNINRAVDVISVAGVPTCVSALNGTDTSCIPYNLFQGGQPGDGGIDGVRAGGEELQRYIANGTYINGDGEQTTFTAFVNGSLNLTVPGAPGSVSMVAGFESRELSSDFRPDLPSRTGDRSGSGGATLPLGGEYDVDEFFVEFGIPVTDTVSMDAGFRSAEYSTGNDTSAYKIGAYWTVNDKVSIRGSFQTAQRHANLAELYEGVGFGLVDLDYDPCGTDPDTGAAPLATQAQCENTGLPASLYGSDLKSPADQYNILSGGNVNVKPEESESLTIGAVLTPVDGLTLTIDYFDITVEDGIGSVSAKTALDKCIETGAAAFCNLINRRPDNGSLWLTGGYISTQTTNISEESTSGLDIIFDYSV
;
A
#
# COMPACT_ATOMS: atom_id res chain seq x y z
N SER A 1 17.86 31.84 6.52
CA SER A 1 18.68 30.87 7.27
C SER A 1 19.26 29.81 6.35
N TYR A 2 20.36 29.25 6.74
CA TYR A 2 20.99 28.10 6.12
C TYR A 2 21.20 27.06 7.21
N ASP A 3 20.57 25.92 7.09
CA ASP A 3 20.70 24.82 8.03
C ASP A 3 21.30 23.63 7.31
N PHE A 4 22.22 22.96 7.98
CA PHE A 4 22.99 21.86 7.44
C PHE A 4 23.05 20.71 8.45
N ALA A 5 22.58 19.53 8.05
CA ALA A 5 22.69 18.32 8.85
C ALA A 5 23.57 17.31 8.13
N LEU A 6 24.64 16.88 8.82
CA LEU A 6 25.56 15.85 8.35
C LEU A 6 25.10 14.47 8.76
N ALA A 7 25.33 13.48 7.90
CA ALA A 7 25.24 12.09 8.27
C ALA A 7 26.16 11.75 9.47
N PRO A 8 25.87 10.69 10.23
CA PRO A 8 26.76 10.23 11.29
C PRO A 8 28.19 10.01 10.81
N LYS A 9 29.15 10.20 11.69
CA LYS A 9 30.59 10.33 11.40
C LYS A 9 31.22 9.21 10.55
N ASP A 10 30.60 8.04 10.51
CA ASP A 10 31.07 6.84 9.80
C ASP A 10 30.30 6.55 8.49
N VAL A 11 29.40 7.46 8.07
CA VAL A 11 28.58 7.35 6.87
C VAL A 11 28.89 8.53 5.96
N THR A 12 29.19 8.25 4.70
CA THR A 12 29.59 9.27 3.70
C THR A 12 28.39 9.82 2.89
N THR A 13 27.18 9.36 3.21
CA THR A 13 25.93 9.65 2.50
C THR A 13 24.83 10.04 3.49
N GLY A 14 23.75 10.65 3.02
CA GLY A 14 22.59 10.99 3.86
C GLY A 14 22.55 12.41 4.39
N ASP A 15 23.44 13.27 3.92
CA ASP A 15 23.45 14.69 4.27
C ASP A 15 22.13 15.37 3.87
N THR A 16 21.71 16.33 4.68
CA THR A 16 20.57 17.20 4.38
C THR A 16 21.01 18.65 4.38
N GLU A 17 20.74 19.33 3.28
CA GLU A 17 20.98 20.76 3.13
C GLU A 17 19.64 21.50 3.06
N LYS A 18 19.49 22.55 3.86
CA LYS A 18 18.31 23.40 3.90
C LYS A 18 18.69 24.86 3.78
N VAL A 19 18.10 25.53 2.81
CA VAL A 19 18.24 26.96 2.60
C VAL A 19 16.88 27.63 2.67
N SER A 20 16.73 28.65 3.49
CA SER A 20 15.50 29.42 3.55
C SER A 20 15.75 30.92 3.55
N VAL A 21 14.87 31.64 2.86
CA VAL A 21 14.84 33.10 2.81
C VAL A 21 13.42 33.54 3.10
N ALA A 22 13.27 34.49 4.01
CA ALA A 22 12.01 35.14 4.28
C ALA A 22 12.20 36.66 4.29
N PHE A 23 11.20 37.37 3.79
CA PHE A 23 11.14 38.82 3.84
C PHE A 23 9.72 39.26 4.11
N GLY A 24 9.58 40.41 4.77
CA GLY A 24 8.30 40.99 5.07
C GLY A 24 8.45 42.47 5.38
N GLY A 25 7.34 43.17 5.31
CA GLY A 25 7.32 44.60 5.59
C GLY A 25 5.93 45.19 5.60
N GLU A 26 5.82 46.32 6.19
CA GLU A 26 4.63 47.14 6.21
C GLU A 26 4.49 47.90 4.89
N ILE A 27 3.23 48.11 4.48
CA ILE A 27 2.85 48.92 3.33
C ILE A 27 1.86 49.98 3.76
N ASP A 28 1.83 51.10 3.03
CA ASP A 28 0.91 52.21 3.23
C ASP A 28 0.80 52.71 4.68
N GLY A 29 1.98 52.94 5.32
CA GLY A 29 2.04 53.49 6.67
C GLY A 29 1.51 52.58 7.79
N GLY A 30 1.58 51.25 7.59
CA GLY A 30 1.12 50.27 8.56
C GLY A 30 -0.27 49.69 8.30
N ARG A 31 -1.00 50.23 7.28
CA ARG A 31 -2.32 49.70 6.90
C ARG A 31 -2.26 48.30 6.28
N GLY A 32 -1.11 47.92 5.76
CA GLY A 32 -0.92 46.57 5.24
C GLY A 32 0.39 45.95 5.67
N HIS A 33 0.45 44.63 5.62
CA HIS A 33 1.64 43.85 5.87
C HIS A 33 1.73 42.72 4.86
N VAL A 34 2.94 42.48 4.34
CA VAL A 34 3.24 41.37 3.47
C VAL A 34 4.40 40.56 4.01
N THR A 35 4.32 39.25 3.90
CA THR A 35 5.40 38.32 4.20
C THR A 35 5.49 37.29 3.09
N ALA A 36 6.69 36.97 2.65
CA ALA A 36 6.93 35.87 1.72
C ALA A 36 8.17 35.10 2.14
N TYR A 37 8.18 33.80 1.85
CA TYR A 37 9.32 32.93 2.07
C TYR A 37 9.53 31.96 0.92
N LEU A 38 10.77 31.53 0.78
CA LEU A 38 11.20 30.45 -0.09
C LEU A 38 12.14 29.55 0.69
N GLU A 39 11.92 28.25 0.60
CA GLU A 39 12.72 27.23 1.25
C GLU A 39 13.03 26.11 0.26
N HIS A 40 14.25 25.65 0.26
CA HIS A 40 14.69 24.46 -0.47
C HIS A 40 15.41 23.52 0.48
N THR A 41 15.05 22.23 0.41
CA THR A 41 15.65 21.16 1.19
C THR A 41 16.07 20.04 0.24
N ASP A 42 17.33 19.62 0.30
CA ASP A 42 17.87 18.49 -0.45
C ASP A 42 18.43 17.45 0.53
N THR A 43 17.84 16.26 0.53
CA THR A 43 18.23 15.12 1.36
C THR A 43 18.83 14.02 0.50
N LYS A 44 20.06 13.60 0.81
CA LYS A 44 20.75 12.54 0.08
C LYS A 44 20.32 11.14 0.57
N PRO A 45 20.33 10.12 -0.30
CA PRO A 45 19.95 8.77 0.09
C PRO A 45 20.99 8.09 0.97
N ILE A 46 20.52 7.10 1.75
CA ILE A 46 21.36 6.12 2.44
C ILE A 46 20.84 4.73 2.06
N LEU A 47 21.72 3.82 1.68
CA LEU A 47 21.38 2.42 1.46
C LEU A 47 21.41 1.64 2.79
N GLN A 48 20.52 0.66 2.93
CA GLN A 48 20.51 -0.25 4.08
C GLN A 48 21.84 -1.02 4.21
N GLY A 49 22.52 -1.31 3.09
CA GLY A 49 23.81 -1.97 3.08
C GLY A 49 24.96 -1.16 3.70
N GLU A 50 24.78 0.14 3.96
CA GLU A 50 25.77 0.99 4.58
C GLU A 50 25.83 0.89 6.11
N TYR A 51 24.80 0.25 6.73
CA TYR A 51 24.72 0.04 8.17
C TYR A 51 24.59 -1.42 8.54
N ASP A 52 25.40 -1.90 9.48
CA ASP A 52 25.35 -3.30 9.95
C ASP A 52 23.96 -3.72 10.45
N ILE A 53 23.25 -2.79 11.11
CA ILE A 53 21.91 -3.05 11.65
C ILE A 53 20.85 -3.28 10.57
N SER A 54 21.04 -2.74 9.37
CA SER A 54 20.05 -2.80 8.28
C SER A 54 20.54 -3.58 7.07
N ALA A 55 21.83 -3.90 6.97
CA ALA A 55 22.41 -4.62 5.84
C ALA A 55 21.89 -6.05 5.67
N CYS A 56 21.25 -6.60 6.69
CA CYS A 56 20.78 -7.98 6.74
C CYS A 56 19.30 -8.04 7.04
N ALA A 57 18.53 -8.77 6.22
CA ALA A 57 17.13 -9.11 6.48
C ALA A 57 17.08 -10.10 7.66
N LEU A 58 16.92 -9.61 8.88
CA LEU A 58 16.94 -10.41 10.11
C LEU A 58 15.70 -11.30 10.19
N ARG A 59 15.88 -12.53 10.71
CA ARG A 59 14.80 -13.45 11.06
C ARG A 59 14.80 -13.70 12.57
N SER A 60 13.62 -13.78 13.16
CA SER A 60 13.47 -14.17 14.56
C SER A 60 14.03 -15.57 14.81
N GLY A 61 14.98 -15.68 15.76
CA GLY A 61 15.55 -16.98 16.18
C GLY A 61 16.54 -17.64 15.22
N ALA A 62 16.91 -17.00 14.09
CA ALA A 62 17.90 -17.54 13.14
C ALA A 62 19.24 -16.81 13.24
N SER A 63 20.35 -17.55 13.04
CA SER A 63 21.68 -16.98 12.84
C SER A 63 21.91 -16.71 11.34
N GLY A 64 22.21 -15.46 10.97
CA GLY A 64 22.48 -15.05 9.60
C GLY A 64 21.33 -14.27 8.95
N CYS A 65 21.58 -13.81 7.73
CA CYS A 65 20.60 -13.07 6.97
C CYS A 65 19.48 -13.98 6.45
N GLY A 66 18.24 -13.57 6.68
CA GLY A 66 17.08 -14.05 5.97
C GLY A 66 17.04 -13.51 4.54
N GLY A 67 15.83 -13.37 4.00
CA GLY A 67 15.61 -12.79 2.69
C GLY A 67 14.58 -13.54 1.87
N SER A 68 14.56 -13.25 0.58
CA SER A 68 13.60 -13.80 -0.37
C SER A 68 14.00 -15.18 -0.87
N SER A 69 13.03 -16.06 -1.02
CA SER A 69 13.21 -17.36 -1.68
C SER A 69 13.30 -17.25 -3.21
N THR A 70 13.03 -16.08 -3.77
CA THR A 70 13.30 -15.73 -5.17
C THR A 70 14.78 -15.36 -5.28
N ILE A 71 15.60 -16.28 -5.74
CA ILE A 71 17.07 -16.19 -5.73
C ILE A 71 17.63 -15.86 -7.12
N PRO A 72 18.82 -15.22 -7.22
CA PRO A 72 19.42 -14.84 -8.50
C PRO A 72 19.60 -15.98 -9.50
N PRO A 73 20.17 -17.17 -9.11
CA PRO A 73 20.30 -18.26 -10.07
C PRO A 73 18.97 -18.87 -10.49
N GLY A 74 17.89 -18.54 -9.78
CA GLY A 74 16.56 -19.09 -10.00
C GLY A 74 16.26 -20.30 -9.14
N ARG A 75 15.04 -20.32 -8.61
CA ARG A 75 14.39 -21.42 -7.93
C ARG A 75 13.24 -21.94 -8.78
N TRP A 76 13.07 -23.22 -8.83
CA TRP A 76 12.03 -23.89 -9.60
C TRP A 76 11.34 -24.88 -8.69
N ALA A 77 10.06 -24.71 -8.48
CA ALA A 77 9.33 -25.53 -7.53
C ALA A 77 7.93 -25.87 -8.03
N ASP A 78 7.44 -27.01 -7.59
CA ASP A 78 6.04 -27.40 -7.67
C ASP A 78 5.34 -26.99 -6.36
N PHE A 79 4.45 -26.02 -6.46
CA PHE A 79 3.62 -25.55 -5.34
C PHE A 79 2.24 -26.25 -5.32
N GLY A 80 2.19 -27.55 -5.51
CA GLY A 80 0.98 -28.36 -5.46
C GLY A 80 0.21 -28.44 -6.78
N GLY A 81 0.69 -27.76 -7.85
CA GLY A 81 0.04 -27.81 -9.15
C GLY A 81 0.09 -29.16 -9.84
N LEU A 82 1.17 -29.89 -9.69
CA LEU A 82 1.32 -31.26 -10.21
C LEU A 82 0.37 -32.25 -9.52
N HIS A 83 0.14 -32.06 -8.23
CA HIS A 83 -0.69 -32.98 -7.44
C HIS A 83 -2.18 -32.84 -7.77
N SER A 84 -2.66 -31.61 -7.93
CA SER A 84 -4.06 -31.34 -8.29
C SER A 84 -4.41 -31.73 -9.73
N ALA A 85 -3.41 -31.77 -10.63
CA ALA A 85 -3.59 -32.22 -11.99
C ALA A 85 -3.48 -33.76 -12.17
N GLY A 86 -3.28 -34.51 -11.10
CA GLY A 86 -3.20 -35.98 -11.15
C GLY A 86 -1.86 -36.52 -11.66
N PHE A 87 -0.80 -35.70 -11.69
CA PHE A 87 0.54 -36.15 -12.05
C PHE A 87 1.18 -36.96 -10.92
N THR A 88 1.52 -38.19 -11.21
CA THR A 88 2.46 -38.98 -10.37
C THR A 88 3.86 -38.83 -10.92
N ARG A 89 4.83 -38.56 -10.03
CA ARG A 89 6.23 -38.60 -10.43
C ARG A 89 6.54 -39.99 -11.00
N ARG A 90 7.23 -40.04 -12.14
CA ARG A 90 7.59 -41.26 -12.82
C ARG A 90 8.58 -42.12 -12.01
N ASP A 91 9.33 -41.51 -11.07
CA ASP A 91 10.19 -42.22 -10.13
C ASP A 91 9.41 -42.93 -8.99
N GLY A 92 8.11 -42.74 -8.91
CA GLY A 92 7.24 -43.37 -7.92
C GLY A 92 7.48 -42.94 -6.48
N VAL A 93 8.28 -41.88 -6.27
CA VAL A 93 8.57 -41.38 -4.92
C VAL A 93 7.34 -40.74 -4.33
N VAL A 94 6.85 -41.30 -3.25
CA VAL A 94 5.77 -40.77 -2.42
C VAL A 94 6.30 -40.64 -0.98
N ASP A 95 5.77 -39.66 -0.25
CA ASP A 95 6.06 -39.50 1.17
C ASP A 95 5.37 -40.59 2.02
N ALA A 96 5.57 -40.57 3.32
CA ALA A 96 4.98 -41.54 4.25
C ALA A 96 3.44 -41.55 4.22
N ASN A 97 2.80 -40.55 3.63
CA ASN A 97 1.35 -40.42 3.49
C ASN A 97 0.85 -40.77 2.09
N GLY A 98 1.75 -41.29 1.21
CA GLY A 98 1.43 -41.61 -0.18
C GLY A 98 1.28 -40.39 -1.11
N LYS A 99 1.73 -39.20 -0.67
CA LYS A 99 1.73 -37.98 -1.48
C LYS A 99 3.06 -37.81 -2.20
N THR A 100 3.04 -37.24 -3.40
CA THR A 100 4.23 -36.86 -4.15
C THR A 100 4.97 -35.74 -3.41
N PRO A 101 6.24 -35.93 -3.01
CA PRO A 101 6.99 -34.88 -2.33
C PRO A 101 7.17 -33.67 -3.23
N ARG A 102 7.20 -32.49 -2.60
CA ARG A 102 7.50 -31.24 -3.27
C ARG A 102 8.85 -31.31 -4.01
N VAL A 103 8.84 -30.90 -5.27
CA VAL A 103 10.08 -30.70 -6.03
C VAL A 103 10.52 -29.26 -5.83
N ASP A 104 11.75 -29.07 -5.35
CA ASP A 104 12.34 -27.75 -5.13
C ASP A 104 13.80 -27.76 -5.62
N TRP A 105 14.04 -27.10 -6.73
CA TRP A 105 15.30 -27.07 -7.43
C TRP A 105 15.87 -25.64 -7.44
N LYS A 106 17.19 -25.53 -7.41
CA LYS A 106 17.91 -24.31 -7.78
C LYS A 106 18.76 -24.57 -9.02
N LEU A 107 18.99 -23.50 -9.76
CA LEU A 107 19.88 -23.55 -10.91
C LEU A 107 21.33 -23.43 -10.44
N LEU A 108 22.21 -24.31 -10.93
CA LEU A 108 23.66 -24.26 -10.78
C LEU A 108 24.29 -24.40 -12.14
N GLY A 109 24.86 -23.30 -12.66
CA GLY A 109 25.25 -23.25 -14.06
C GLY A 109 24.00 -23.35 -14.95
N ASN A 110 23.93 -24.41 -15.79
CA ASN A 110 22.77 -24.70 -16.65
C ASN A 110 22.07 -26.02 -16.28
N GLU A 111 22.18 -26.45 -15.02
CA GLU A 111 21.59 -27.68 -14.51
C GLU A 111 20.77 -27.41 -13.24
N PHE A 112 19.74 -28.20 -13.00
CA PHE A 112 19.00 -28.23 -11.77
C PHE A 112 19.66 -29.10 -10.73
N VAL A 113 19.85 -28.55 -9.53
CA VAL A 113 20.28 -29.29 -8.34
C VAL A 113 19.27 -29.10 -7.21
N PRO A 114 19.15 -30.05 -6.27
CA PRO A 114 18.26 -29.83 -5.11
C PRO A 114 18.57 -28.54 -4.38
N ARG A 115 17.53 -27.80 -3.98
CA ARG A 115 17.69 -26.55 -3.26
C ARG A 115 18.23 -26.81 -1.85
N ASP A 116 19.16 -25.99 -1.41
CA ASP A 116 19.83 -26.03 -0.11
C ASP A 116 19.34 -24.98 0.89
N GLY A 117 18.14 -24.40 0.68
CA GLY A 117 17.59 -23.35 1.54
C GLY A 117 18.16 -21.95 1.30
N GLN A 118 18.95 -21.75 0.25
CA GLN A 118 19.53 -20.44 -0.09
C GLN A 118 18.43 -19.36 -0.19
N LEU A 119 18.73 -18.19 0.41
CA LEU A 119 17.89 -17.00 0.36
C LEU A 119 18.68 -15.83 -0.24
N TYR A 120 17.95 -14.90 -0.85
CA TYR A 120 18.51 -13.67 -1.37
C TYR A 120 18.30 -12.54 -0.34
N ASN A 121 19.41 -12.03 0.23
CA ASN A 121 19.36 -10.86 1.10
C ASN A 121 19.10 -9.61 0.24
N TYR A 122 17.90 -9.05 0.33
CA TYR A 122 17.45 -7.90 -0.47
C TYR A 122 17.79 -6.55 0.17
N ASN A 123 18.15 -6.52 1.47
CA ASN A 123 18.35 -5.28 2.21
C ASN A 123 19.44 -4.37 1.64
N PRO A 124 20.61 -4.84 1.23
CA PRO A 124 21.71 -3.94 0.87
C PRO A 124 21.38 -2.92 -0.22
N THR A 125 20.42 -3.24 -1.09
CA THR A 125 20.01 -2.38 -2.21
C THR A 125 18.81 -1.48 -1.90
N ASN A 126 18.14 -1.70 -0.77
CA ASN A 126 17.02 -0.87 -0.35
C ASN A 126 17.52 0.46 0.23
N PHE A 127 16.77 1.54 0.05
CA PHE A 127 17.05 2.76 0.80
C PHE A 127 16.68 2.60 2.28
N PHE A 128 17.61 2.98 3.15
CA PHE A 128 17.38 3.25 4.56
C PHE A 128 16.79 4.66 4.74
N GLN A 129 17.40 5.64 4.07
CA GLN A 129 16.91 7.00 3.93
C GLN A 129 16.64 7.28 2.47
N ARG A 130 15.44 7.75 2.15
CA ARG A 130 15.09 8.15 0.78
C ARG A 130 15.68 9.53 0.47
N PRO A 131 16.13 9.77 -0.76
CA PRO A 131 16.41 11.13 -1.21
C PRO A 131 15.10 11.92 -1.30
N ASP A 132 15.15 13.20 -0.98
CA ASP A 132 14.01 14.12 -1.10
C ASP A 132 14.53 15.50 -1.52
N ASP A 133 14.06 15.99 -2.66
CA ASP A 133 14.24 17.36 -3.14
C ASP A 133 12.92 18.10 -2.95
N ARG A 134 12.91 19.06 -2.02
CA ARG A 134 11.69 19.78 -1.64
C ARG A 134 11.86 21.28 -1.76
N MET A 135 10.87 21.92 -2.36
CA MET A 135 10.76 23.36 -2.43
C MET A 135 9.42 23.79 -1.84
N ASN A 136 9.47 24.72 -0.87
CA ASN A 136 8.31 25.36 -0.28
C ASN A 136 8.38 26.87 -0.55
N ALA A 137 7.25 27.47 -0.88
CA ALA A 137 7.10 28.92 -1.00
C ALA A 137 5.76 29.35 -0.38
N GLY A 138 5.75 30.52 0.24
CA GLY A 138 4.53 31.08 0.80
C GLY A 138 4.50 32.59 0.69
N PHE A 139 3.30 33.11 0.58
CA PHE A 139 2.97 34.52 0.58
C PHE A 139 1.77 34.77 1.48
N PHE A 140 1.91 35.77 2.37
CA PHE A 140 0.86 36.22 3.26
C PHE A 140 0.76 37.74 3.14
N GLY A 141 -0.41 38.21 2.80
CA GLY A 141 -0.69 39.63 2.68
C GLY A 141 -1.98 39.99 3.41
N LYS A 142 -1.99 41.14 4.09
CA LYS A 142 -3.18 41.70 4.68
C LYS A 142 -3.21 43.21 4.49
N TYR A 143 -4.39 43.77 4.36
CA TYR A 143 -4.58 45.18 4.15
C TYR A 143 -5.89 45.67 4.75
N GLU A 144 -5.81 46.69 5.62
CA GLU A 144 -6.94 47.38 6.21
C GLU A 144 -7.59 48.34 5.16
N VAL A 145 -8.68 47.90 4.58
CA VAL A 145 -9.46 48.72 3.60
C VAL A 145 -10.21 49.83 4.31
N SER A 146 -10.70 49.57 5.49
CA SER A 146 -11.36 50.52 6.40
C SER A 146 -11.14 50.08 7.85
N ASP A 147 -11.55 50.91 8.81
CA ASP A 147 -11.47 50.59 10.24
C ASP A 147 -12.21 49.28 10.61
N ASN A 148 -13.15 48.84 9.76
CA ASN A 148 -14.02 47.70 10.00
C ASN A 148 -13.80 46.55 8.99
N ALA A 149 -12.76 46.62 8.11
CA ALA A 149 -12.53 45.60 7.11
C ALA A 149 -11.04 45.47 6.77
N GLU A 150 -10.48 44.28 7.00
CA GLU A 150 -9.18 43.83 6.57
C GLU A 150 -9.36 42.74 5.50
N VAL A 151 -8.81 42.95 4.32
CA VAL A 151 -8.68 41.91 3.29
C VAL A 151 -7.38 41.16 3.50
N TYR A 152 -7.40 39.85 3.36
CA TYR A 152 -6.19 39.03 3.47
C TYR A 152 -6.09 38.02 2.34
N VAL A 153 -4.84 37.64 2.04
CA VAL A 153 -4.48 36.63 1.06
C VAL A 153 -3.39 35.75 1.66
N GLU A 154 -3.58 34.46 1.58
CA GLU A 154 -2.60 33.47 1.98
C GLU A 154 -2.38 32.50 0.81
N SER A 155 -1.14 32.30 0.40
CA SER A 155 -0.77 31.41 -0.67
C SER A 155 0.38 30.53 -0.24
N SER A 156 0.29 29.23 -0.49
CA SER A 156 1.37 28.29 -0.26
C SER A 156 1.57 27.39 -1.47
N PHE A 157 2.82 27.08 -1.75
CA PHE A 157 3.24 26.18 -2.80
C PHE A 157 4.25 25.19 -2.24
N MET A 158 4.10 23.91 -2.57
CA MET A 158 5.10 22.87 -2.31
C MET A 158 5.34 22.07 -3.59
N LYS A 159 6.60 21.76 -3.84
CA LYS A 159 7.04 20.71 -4.76
C LYS A 159 7.94 19.76 -3.98
N SER A 160 7.68 18.45 -4.07
CA SER A 160 8.57 17.42 -3.50
C SER A 160 8.80 16.33 -4.56
N GLU A 161 10.06 15.95 -4.72
CA GLU A 161 10.48 14.81 -5.51
C GLU A 161 11.26 13.84 -4.62
N SER A 162 10.74 12.63 -4.46
CA SER A 162 11.36 11.59 -3.65
C SER A 162 11.46 10.29 -4.43
N ASN A 163 12.55 9.55 -4.24
CA ASN A 163 12.77 8.24 -4.84
C ASN A 163 12.78 7.16 -3.76
N ALA A 164 11.94 6.15 -3.91
CA ALA A 164 11.99 4.93 -3.09
C ALA A 164 12.65 3.82 -3.90
N GLN A 165 13.72 3.24 -3.39
CA GLN A 165 14.41 2.12 -4.01
C GLN A 165 14.28 0.87 -3.18
N ILE A 166 13.90 -0.22 -3.83
CA ILE A 166 13.88 -1.57 -3.26
C ILE A 166 14.65 -2.53 -4.18
N ALA A 167 14.92 -3.73 -3.68
CA ALA A 167 15.66 -4.76 -4.40
C ALA A 167 15.15 -5.01 -5.82
N TYR A 168 16.00 -5.64 -6.61
CA TYR A 168 15.73 -6.05 -7.98
C TYR A 168 14.37 -6.76 -8.10
N SER A 169 13.71 -6.65 -9.24
CA SER A 169 12.52 -7.44 -9.55
C SER A 169 12.85 -8.92 -9.78
N GLY A 170 11.86 -9.72 -10.05
CA GLY A 170 12.00 -11.15 -10.32
C GLY A 170 10.72 -11.73 -10.90
N THR A 171 10.73 -13.02 -11.20
CA THR A 171 9.58 -13.70 -11.78
C THR A 171 8.49 -14.04 -10.76
N PHE A 172 8.78 -14.07 -9.48
CA PHE A 172 7.88 -14.26 -8.32
C PHE A 172 6.76 -15.29 -8.48
N GLY A 173 6.89 -16.23 -9.43
CA GLY A 173 5.90 -17.27 -9.68
C GLY A 173 4.73 -16.86 -10.57
N ASN A 174 4.77 -15.68 -11.18
CA ASN A 174 3.68 -15.15 -12.00
C ASN A 174 3.95 -15.22 -13.52
N ILE A 175 4.98 -15.93 -13.94
CA ILE A 175 5.17 -16.28 -15.35
C ILE A 175 4.47 -17.61 -15.67
N GLU A 176 3.98 -17.71 -16.91
CA GLU A 176 3.40 -18.95 -17.43
C GLU A 176 4.43 -20.09 -17.47
N ALA A 177 3.92 -21.31 -17.50
CA ALA A 177 4.74 -22.48 -17.62
C ALA A 177 5.57 -22.49 -18.91
N ILE A 178 6.85 -22.88 -18.82
CA ILE A 178 7.77 -22.87 -19.95
C ILE A 178 7.48 -24.04 -20.88
N PRO A 179 7.37 -23.80 -22.19
CA PRO A 179 7.12 -24.88 -23.16
C PRO A 179 8.25 -25.88 -23.23
N CYS A 180 7.94 -27.17 -23.33
CA CYS A 180 8.91 -28.25 -23.45
C CYS A 180 9.65 -28.27 -24.79
N TYR A 181 9.17 -27.53 -25.79
CA TYR A 181 9.89 -27.32 -27.06
C TYR A 181 10.91 -26.20 -27.00
N ASN A 182 11.09 -25.54 -25.85
CA ASN A 182 12.03 -24.43 -25.71
C ASN A 182 13.49 -24.90 -25.87
N PRO A 183 14.24 -24.43 -26.89
CA PRO A 183 15.60 -24.86 -27.17
C PRO A 183 16.64 -24.39 -26.15
N LEU A 184 16.25 -23.50 -25.22
CA LEU A 184 17.12 -22.98 -24.18
C LEU A 184 17.20 -23.92 -22.97
N LEU A 185 16.36 -24.97 -22.89
CA LEU A 185 16.42 -26.02 -21.89
C LEU A 185 17.66 -26.90 -22.13
N SER A 186 18.51 -27.09 -21.10
CA SER A 186 19.56 -28.14 -21.20
C SER A 186 18.90 -29.52 -21.20
N ALA A 187 19.64 -30.54 -21.64
CA ALA A 187 19.15 -31.92 -21.64
C ALA A 187 18.67 -32.37 -20.25
N GLN A 188 19.40 -32.01 -19.21
CA GLN A 188 19.07 -32.35 -17.83
C GLN A 188 17.81 -31.62 -17.36
N ILE A 189 17.70 -30.30 -17.62
CA ILE A 189 16.52 -29.52 -17.26
C ILE A 189 15.29 -30.03 -18.02
N HIS A 190 15.42 -30.26 -19.32
CA HIS A 190 14.34 -30.82 -20.13
C HIS A 190 13.84 -32.17 -19.58
N GLN A 191 14.75 -33.06 -19.18
CA GLN A 191 14.39 -34.34 -18.58
C GLN A 191 13.64 -34.17 -17.25
N VAL A 192 14.08 -33.21 -16.40
CA VAL A 192 13.45 -32.94 -15.10
C VAL A 192 12.08 -32.34 -15.25
N VAL A 193 11.92 -31.33 -16.15
CA VAL A 193 10.66 -30.57 -16.29
C VAL A 193 9.65 -31.19 -17.25
N CYS A 194 10.13 -31.92 -18.26
CA CYS A 194 9.34 -32.39 -19.40
C CYS A 194 9.40 -33.90 -19.62
N GLY A 195 10.32 -34.62 -18.94
CA GLY A 195 10.58 -36.03 -19.20
C GLY A 195 9.42 -36.97 -18.96
N ASP A 196 8.44 -36.53 -18.20
CA ASP A 196 7.23 -37.29 -17.89
C ASP A 196 6.03 -36.94 -18.79
N TYR A 197 6.17 -35.99 -19.71
CA TYR A 197 5.14 -35.64 -20.67
C TYR A 197 5.12 -36.61 -21.85
N VAL A 198 3.99 -37.27 -22.02
CA VAL A 198 3.76 -38.22 -23.11
C VAL A 198 3.88 -37.54 -24.47
N GLY A 199 4.66 -38.15 -25.38
CA GLY A 199 4.91 -37.68 -26.72
C GLY A 199 6.11 -36.75 -26.89
N MET A 200 6.69 -36.27 -25.80
CA MET A 200 7.94 -35.46 -25.83
C MET A 200 9.15 -36.17 -25.21
N ALA A 201 8.97 -37.38 -24.70
CA ALA A 201 10.04 -38.18 -24.13
C ALA A 201 11.12 -38.47 -25.20
N GLY A 202 12.31 -37.86 -25.03
CA GLY A 202 13.49 -38.10 -25.86
C GLY A 202 13.71 -37.16 -27.02
N SER A 203 12.81 -36.21 -27.34
CA SER A 203 13.11 -35.22 -28.34
C SER A 203 13.57 -33.92 -27.65
N HIS A 204 14.84 -33.61 -27.73
CA HIS A 204 15.36 -32.24 -27.58
C HIS A 204 14.54 -31.34 -28.49
N ALA A 205 14.34 -30.11 -28.07
CA ALA A 205 13.55 -29.14 -28.81
C ALA A 205 13.79 -29.22 -30.33
N PRO A 206 12.76 -29.46 -31.15
CA PRO A 206 12.92 -29.59 -32.58
C PRO A 206 13.42 -28.28 -33.18
N ASP A 207 14.28 -28.38 -34.20
CA ASP A 207 14.68 -27.24 -35.01
C ASP A 207 13.93 -27.27 -36.35
N PHE A 208 13.33 -26.16 -36.72
CA PHE A 208 12.53 -26.03 -37.93
C PHE A 208 13.24 -25.17 -38.95
N ALA A 209 13.15 -25.57 -40.23
CA ALA A 209 13.77 -24.79 -41.31
C ALA A 209 13.06 -23.44 -41.53
N THR A 210 11.78 -23.37 -41.23
CA THR A 210 10.94 -22.17 -41.45
C THR A 210 10.04 -21.85 -40.29
N ALA A 211 9.65 -20.58 -40.19
CA ALA A 211 8.65 -20.10 -39.19
C ALA A 211 7.29 -20.82 -39.35
N ALA A 212 6.87 -21.09 -40.58
CA ALA A 212 5.59 -21.77 -40.85
C ALA A 212 5.56 -23.20 -40.30
N GLU A 213 6.65 -23.94 -40.47
CA GLU A 213 6.77 -25.29 -39.87
C GLU A 213 6.75 -25.25 -38.38
N ALA A 214 7.45 -24.31 -37.74
CA ALA A 214 7.45 -24.12 -36.28
C ALA A 214 6.04 -23.81 -35.73
N LEU A 215 5.33 -22.87 -36.35
CA LEU A 215 3.96 -22.52 -35.96
C LEU A 215 2.97 -23.67 -36.19
N ALA A 216 3.11 -24.43 -37.27
CA ALA A 216 2.29 -25.61 -37.52
C ALA A 216 2.53 -26.70 -36.45
N TYR A 217 3.77 -26.90 -36.03
CA TYR A 217 4.10 -27.81 -34.94
C TYR A 217 3.42 -27.40 -33.62
N ILE A 218 3.52 -26.13 -33.21
CA ILE A 218 2.88 -25.61 -32.01
C ILE A 218 1.37 -25.81 -32.08
N SER A 219 0.73 -25.49 -33.22
CA SER A 219 -0.71 -25.67 -33.40
C SER A 219 -1.11 -27.14 -33.26
N ASN A 220 -0.32 -28.06 -33.78
CA ASN A 220 -0.56 -29.48 -33.63
C ASN A 220 -0.42 -29.97 -32.17
N LEU A 221 0.56 -29.42 -31.42
CA LEU A 221 0.69 -29.70 -29.98
C LEU A 221 -0.54 -29.23 -29.20
N GLN A 222 -1.03 -28.01 -29.47
CA GLN A 222 -2.22 -27.49 -28.84
C GLN A 222 -3.46 -28.38 -29.12
N LEU A 223 -3.62 -28.86 -30.36
CA LEU A 223 -4.70 -29.75 -30.75
C LEU A 223 -4.59 -31.15 -30.14
N SER A 224 -3.39 -31.55 -29.71
CA SER A 224 -3.17 -32.87 -29.08
C SER A 224 -3.55 -32.94 -27.60
N ILE A 225 -3.75 -31.83 -26.95
CA ILE A 225 -4.16 -31.78 -25.54
C ILE A 225 -5.51 -32.50 -25.35
N GLY A 226 -5.56 -33.41 -24.39
CA GLY A 226 -6.73 -34.25 -24.13
C GLY A 226 -6.82 -35.54 -25.01
N THR A 227 -5.88 -35.72 -25.97
CA THR A 227 -5.79 -36.97 -26.73
C THR A 227 -5.03 -38.06 -26.01
N VAL A 228 -5.30 -39.32 -26.33
CA VAL A 228 -4.59 -40.47 -25.75
C VAL A 228 -3.51 -40.98 -26.74
N VAL A 229 -2.24 -40.92 -26.31
CA VAL A 229 -1.13 -41.46 -27.08
C VAL A 229 -0.44 -42.55 -26.26
N ASN A 230 -0.29 -43.75 -26.82
CA ASN A 230 0.27 -44.91 -26.16
C ASN A 230 -0.38 -45.27 -24.80
N GLY A 231 -1.70 -44.98 -24.67
CA GLY A 231 -2.48 -45.28 -23.47
C GLY A 231 -2.46 -44.20 -22.38
N GLU A 232 -1.76 -43.08 -22.60
CA GLU A 232 -1.69 -41.95 -21.68
C GLU A 232 -2.29 -40.69 -22.31
N THR A 233 -3.00 -39.88 -21.51
CA THR A 233 -3.62 -38.65 -21.98
C THR A 233 -2.60 -37.53 -21.97
N ILE A 234 -2.45 -36.79 -23.07
CA ILE A 234 -1.64 -35.57 -23.14
C ILE A 234 -2.38 -34.46 -22.37
N ILE A 235 -1.84 -34.01 -21.25
CA ILE A 235 -2.47 -33.02 -20.41
C ILE A 235 -2.01 -31.61 -20.79
N ASP A 236 -0.69 -31.41 -21.01
CA ASP A 236 -0.11 -30.15 -21.45
C ASP A 236 1.27 -30.40 -22.10
N TYR A 237 1.78 -29.42 -22.84
CA TYR A 237 3.14 -29.38 -23.39
C TYR A 237 4.02 -28.31 -22.68
N LYS A 238 3.54 -27.75 -21.58
CA LYS A 238 4.24 -26.76 -20.76
C LYS A 238 4.64 -27.37 -19.42
N SER A 239 5.81 -26.92 -18.91
CA SER A 239 6.28 -27.32 -17.58
C SER A 239 5.37 -26.79 -16.48
N PRO A 240 4.96 -27.61 -15.52
CA PRO A 240 4.15 -27.15 -14.38
C PRO A 240 4.98 -26.46 -13.28
N LEU A 241 6.32 -26.41 -13.40
CA LEU A 241 7.17 -25.81 -12.39
C LEU A 241 7.08 -24.28 -12.42
N VAL A 242 6.90 -23.71 -11.25
CA VAL A 242 6.89 -22.26 -11.03
C VAL A 242 8.31 -21.74 -10.92
N SER A 243 8.64 -20.68 -11.66
CA SER A 243 9.94 -20.01 -11.62
C SER A 243 9.95 -18.85 -10.63
N LEU A 244 10.98 -18.84 -9.79
CA LEU A 244 11.27 -17.79 -8.82
C LEU A 244 12.72 -17.31 -9.02
N LYS A 245 12.95 -16.50 -10.07
CA LYS A 245 14.27 -15.96 -10.42
C LYS A 245 14.36 -14.46 -10.14
N ARG A 246 15.34 -14.05 -9.33
CA ARG A 246 15.66 -12.64 -9.10
C ARG A 246 16.45 -12.08 -10.28
N ASN A 247 16.00 -10.97 -10.85
CA ASN A 247 16.63 -10.33 -12.01
C ASN A 247 17.73 -9.34 -11.57
N VAL A 248 18.80 -9.87 -10.98
CA VAL A 248 19.96 -9.07 -10.54
C VAL A 248 20.78 -8.51 -11.71
N GLU A 249 20.54 -9.00 -12.91
CA GLU A 249 21.13 -8.52 -14.15
C GLU A 249 20.55 -7.15 -14.60
N GLY A 250 19.35 -6.79 -14.09
CA GLY A 250 18.70 -5.50 -14.30
C GLY A 250 19.19 -4.40 -13.35
N ASN A 251 18.25 -3.53 -12.97
CA ASN A 251 18.45 -2.50 -11.97
C ASN A 251 17.49 -2.72 -10.79
N PRO A 252 17.80 -2.19 -9.60
CA PRO A 252 16.86 -2.15 -8.49
C PRO A 252 15.56 -1.44 -8.89
N ARG A 253 14.44 -1.88 -8.34
CA ARG A 253 13.14 -1.23 -8.56
C ARG A 253 13.10 0.13 -7.87
N GLN A 254 12.54 1.12 -8.54
CA GLN A 254 12.42 2.49 -8.05
C GLN A 254 11.01 3.02 -8.24
N SER A 255 10.51 3.72 -7.21
CA SER A 255 9.30 4.56 -7.31
C SER A 255 9.72 6.00 -7.14
N ILE A 256 9.56 6.78 -8.21
CA ILE A 256 9.84 8.23 -8.20
C ILE A 256 8.52 8.94 -7.99
N TYR A 257 8.39 9.59 -6.85
CA TYR A 257 7.20 10.33 -6.44
C TYR A 257 7.41 11.81 -6.68
N ASN A 258 6.51 12.44 -7.40
CA ASN A 258 6.46 13.87 -7.59
C ASN A 258 5.13 14.39 -7.05
N TYR A 259 5.20 15.28 -6.06
CA TYR A 259 4.06 15.98 -5.51
C TYR A 259 4.19 17.48 -5.80
N LYS A 260 3.09 18.11 -6.17
CA LYS A 260 2.95 19.56 -6.20
C LYS A 260 1.65 19.92 -5.52
N SER A 261 1.70 20.81 -4.55
CA SER A 261 0.51 21.35 -3.93
C SER A 261 0.50 22.87 -4.03
N PHE A 262 -0.69 23.41 -4.18
CA PHE A 262 -0.91 24.84 -4.23
C PHE A 262 -2.21 25.15 -3.49
N THR A 263 -2.14 26.00 -2.46
CA THR A 263 -3.29 26.42 -1.67
C THR A 263 -3.35 27.95 -1.65
N ASN A 264 -4.51 28.50 -1.94
CA ASN A 264 -4.80 29.92 -1.87
C ASN A 264 -6.03 30.15 -1.00
N THR A 265 -5.93 31.13 -0.11
CA THR A 265 -7.05 31.65 0.66
C THR A 265 -7.16 33.15 0.41
N VAL A 266 -8.34 33.62 0.11
CA VAL A 266 -8.66 35.05 0.01
C VAL A 266 -9.84 35.29 0.91
N GLY A 267 -9.71 36.24 1.80
CA GLY A 267 -10.78 36.54 2.76
C GLY A 267 -10.89 38.01 3.13
N VAL A 268 -11.98 38.31 3.80
CA VAL A 268 -12.25 39.61 4.42
C VAL A 268 -12.78 39.36 5.83
N ARG A 269 -12.20 40.04 6.80
CA ARG A 269 -12.61 40.01 8.20
C ARG A 269 -12.64 41.39 8.81
N GLY A 270 -13.37 41.52 9.88
CA GLY A 270 -13.47 42.80 10.57
C GLY A 270 -14.57 42.84 11.61
N ASP A 271 -14.82 44.03 12.14
CA ASP A 271 -15.84 44.28 13.15
C ASP A 271 -17.14 44.81 12.49
N ILE A 272 -18.27 44.18 12.79
CA ILE A 272 -19.59 44.66 12.44
C ILE A 272 -19.96 45.85 13.32
N ASN A 273 -19.63 45.73 14.60
CA ASN A 273 -19.77 46.76 15.63
C ASN A 273 -18.89 46.35 16.84
N ASP A 274 -19.02 47.09 17.97
CA ASP A 274 -18.20 46.85 19.17
C ASP A 274 -18.38 45.44 19.79
N ASP A 275 -19.49 44.76 19.50
CA ASP A 275 -19.84 43.46 20.08
C ASP A 275 -19.67 42.29 19.10
N TRP A 276 -19.59 42.55 17.79
CA TRP A 276 -19.62 41.51 16.75
C TRP A 276 -18.53 41.67 15.71
N SER A 277 -17.88 40.57 15.37
CA SER A 277 -16.94 40.48 14.26
C SER A 277 -17.36 39.41 13.25
N TYR A 278 -16.76 39.45 12.08
CA TYR A 278 -17.02 38.51 11.00
C TYR A 278 -15.73 38.07 10.31
N ASP A 279 -15.77 36.88 9.71
CA ASP A 279 -14.76 36.42 8.76
C ASP A 279 -15.44 35.64 7.61
N VAL A 280 -15.08 35.98 6.38
CA VAL A 280 -15.57 35.35 5.16
C VAL A 280 -14.39 35.06 4.26
N TYR A 281 -14.19 33.80 3.87
CA TYR A 281 -13.09 33.45 2.98
C TYR A 281 -13.48 32.37 1.98
N LEU A 282 -12.72 32.35 0.88
CA LEU A 282 -12.67 31.30 -0.12
C LEU A 282 -11.27 30.71 -0.13
N GLN A 283 -11.16 29.40 -0.02
CA GLN A 283 -9.91 28.65 -0.15
C GLN A 283 -10.01 27.69 -1.31
N SER A 284 -8.94 27.58 -2.10
CA SER A 284 -8.78 26.57 -3.14
C SER A 284 -7.45 25.87 -2.97
N SER A 285 -7.47 24.54 -2.93
CA SER A 285 -6.29 23.69 -2.80
C SER A 285 -6.25 22.66 -3.93
N ILE A 286 -5.09 22.50 -4.55
CA ILE A 286 -4.84 21.52 -5.59
C ILE A 286 -3.59 20.73 -5.23
N VAL A 287 -3.66 19.41 -5.32
CA VAL A 287 -2.52 18.51 -5.18
C VAL A 287 -2.40 17.69 -6.46
N ASN A 288 -1.25 17.79 -7.13
CA ASN A 288 -0.92 16.91 -8.25
C ASN A 288 0.08 15.85 -7.76
N TYR A 289 -0.17 14.62 -8.16
CA TYR A 289 0.62 13.43 -7.86
C TYR A 289 1.04 12.75 -9.14
N ASN A 290 2.34 12.42 -9.24
CA ASN A 290 2.87 11.56 -10.28
C ASN A 290 3.80 10.54 -9.64
N ASN A 291 3.60 9.27 -9.95
CA ASN A 291 4.51 8.17 -9.60
C ASN A 291 4.99 7.49 -10.89
N GLU A 292 6.30 7.44 -11.05
CA GLU A 292 6.95 6.62 -12.06
C GLU A 292 7.60 5.42 -11.36
N TYR A 293 7.13 4.20 -11.66
CA TYR A 293 7.71 2.97 -11.14
C TYR A 293 8.60 2.32 -12.20
N ARG A 294 9.88 2.18 -11.91
CA ARG A 294 10.92 1.72 -12.83
C ARG A 294 11.46 0.35 -12.47
N ASN A 295 11.99 -0.36 -13.49
CA ASN A 295 12.75 -1.59 -13.36
C ASN A 295 11.97 -2.78 -12.79
N ASP A 296 10.64 -2.72 -12.80
CA ASP A 296 9.84 -3.92 -12.56
C ASP A 296 9.69 -4.70 -13.86
N LEU A 297 9.43 -6.00 -13.76
CA LEU A 297 9.34 -6.88 -14.91
C LEU A 297 7.90 -6.93 -15.44
N SER A 298 7.74 -6.81 -16.76
CA SER A 298 6.48 -7.08 -17.45
C SER A 298 6.23 -8.58 -17.49
N VAL A 299 5.14 -9.02 -16.87
CA VAL A 299 4.67 -10.42 -16.91
C VAL A 299 4.39 -10.84 -18.37
N THR A 300 3.74 -9.98 -19.13
CA THR A 300 3.42 -10.21 -20.54
C THR A 300 4.68 -10.40 -21.39
N ASN A 301 5.66 -9.50 -21.23
CA ASN A 301 6.88 -9.56 -22.04
C ASN A 301 7.76 -10.75 -21.64
N ILE A 302 7.83 -11.10 -20.35
CA ILE A 302 8.55 -12.30 -19.93
C ILE A 302 7.88 -13.56 -20.48
N ASN A 303 6.57 -13.67 -20.41
CA ASN A 303 5.85 -14.84 -20.93
C ASN A 303 6.10 -15.02 -22.45
N ARG A 304 6.15 -13.92 -23.21
CA ARG A 304 6.55 -13.96 -24.64
C ARG A 304 8.02 -14.33 -24.81
N ALA A 305 8.91 -13.80 -23.97
CA ALA A 305 10.36 -14.02 -24.05
C ALA A 305 10.79 -15.45 -23.68
N VAL A 306 10.00 -16.17 -22.89
CA VAL A 306 10.26 -17.58 -22.52
C VAL A 306 9.54 -18.58 -23.44
N ASP A 307 8.55 -18.13 -24.20
CA ASP A 307 7.88 -18.94 -25.23
C ASP A 307 8.70 -18.91 -26.53
N VAL A 308 9.71 -19.78 -26.60
CA VAL A 308 10.77 -19.77 -27.60
C VAL A 308 10.83 -21.12 -28.31
N ILE A 309 11.01 -21.09 -29.62
CA ILE A 309 11.21 -22.26 -30.48
C ILE A 309 12.43 -22.05 -31.37
N SER A 310 13.08 -23.13 -31.83
CA SER A 310 14.23 -23.04 -32.73
C SER A 310 13.78 -22.94 -34.19
N VAL A 311 14.29 -21.94 -34.92
CA VAL A 311 14.12 -21.81 -36.38
C VAL A 311 15.49 -21.60 -37.03
N ALA A 312 15.90 -22.52 -37.88
CA ALA A 312 17.22 -22.54 -38.51
C ALA A 312 18.38 -22.43 -37.50
N GLY A 313 18.27 -23.12 -36.37
CA GLY A 313 19.24 -23.11 -35.28
C GLY A 313 19.21 -21.84 -34.39
N VAL A 314 18.26 -20.94 -34.63
CA VAL A 314 18.16 -19.70 -33.85
C VAL A 314 16.94 -19.73 -32.91
N PRO A 315 17.15 -19.63 -31.58
CA PRO A 315 16.05 -19.46 -30.65
C PRO A 315 15.23 -18.20 -30.98
N THR A 316 13.94 -18.36 -31.22
CA THR A 316 13.05 -17.26 -31.68
C THR A 316 11.76 -17.28 -30.89
N CYS A 317 11.29 -16.12 -30.42
CA CYS A 317 10.01 -16.00 -29.73
C CYS A 317 8.85 -16.40 -30.66
N VAL A 318 7.90 -17.17 -30.15
CA VAL A 318 6.68 -17.54 -30.87
C VAL A 318 5.86 -16.30 -31.25
N SER A 319 5.83 -15.30 -30.36
CA SER A 319 5.17 -14.02 -30.59
C SER A 319 5.78 -13.21 -31.76
N ALA A 320 7.08 -13.34 -31.98
CA ALA A 320 7.72 -12.73 -33.15
C ALA A 320 7.39 -13.47 -34.46
N LEU A 321 7.32 -14.80 -34.40
CA LEU A 321 6.98 -15.63 -35.56
C LEU A 321 5.54 -15.43 -36.06
N ASN A 322 4.60 -15.29 -35.15
CA ASN A 322 3.18 -15.08 -35.46
C ASN A 322 2.80 -13.60 -35.65
N GLY A 323 3.73 -12.67 -35.44
CA GLY A 323 3.54 -11.24 -35.64
C GLY A 323 2.81 -10.52 -34.49
N THR A 324 2.52 -11.19 -33.38
CA THR A 324 1.86 -10.55 -32.23
C THR A 324 2.79 -9.63 -31.45
N ASP A 325 4.11 -9.91 -31.47
CA ASP A 325 5.13 -9.02 -30.91
C ASP A 325 6.48 -9.25 -31.61
N THR A 326 6.75 -8.47 -32.63
CA THR A 326 7.99 -8.55 -33.42
C THR A 326 9.22 -8.00 -32.70
N SER A 327 9.04 -7.33 -31.55
CA SER A 327 10.12 -6.80 -30.71
C SER A 327 10.61 -7.80 -29.66
N CYS A 328 9.97 -8.97 -29.56
CA CYS A 328 10.31 -9.96 -28.55
C CYS A 328 11.74 -10.47 -28.69
N ILE A 329 12.43 -10.51 -27.55
CA ILE A 329 13.80 -11.02 -27.42
C ILE A 329 13.77 -12.28 -26.55
N PRO A 330 14.28 -13.43 -27.01
CA PRO A 330 14.31 -14.65 -26.19
C PRO A 330 15.06 -14.49 -24.87
N TYR A 331 14.45 -14.94 -23.76
CA TYR A 331 15.02 -14.88 -22.43
C TYR A 331 15.41 -16.27 -21.94
N ASN A 332 16.70 -16.50 -21.73
CA ASN A 332 17.20 -17.74 -21.13
C ASN A 332 17.15 -17.68 -19.60
N LEU A 333 16.05 -18.14 -18.99
CA LEU A 333 15.92 -18.24 -17.53
C LEU A 333 16.81 -19.29 -16.90
N PHE A 334 17.39 -20.20 -17.69
CA PHE A 334 18.19 -21.34 -17.25
C PHE A 334 19.71 -21.06 -17.25
N GLN A 335 20.08 -19.81 -17.44
CA GLN A 335 21.44 -19.35 -17.21
C GLN A 335 21.47 -18.57 -15.88
N GLY A 336 22.22 -19.10 -14.91
CA GLY A 336 22.29 -18.53 -13.58
C GLY A 336 23.39 -17.49 -13.47
N GLY A 337 23.02 -16.21 -13.27
CA GLY A 337 23.92 -15.23 -12.71
C GLY A 337 24.02 -15.43 -11.21
N GLN A 338 25.24 -15.47 -10.65
CA GLN A 338 25.44 -15.34 -9.21
C GLN A 338 25.50 -13.86 -8.87
N PRO A 339 25.05 -13.44 -7.66
CA PRO A 339 25.24 -12.06 -7.21
C PRO A 339 26.73 -11.70 -7.28
N GLY A 340 27.07 -10.69 -8.06
CA GLY A 340 28.44 -10.18 -8.16
C GLY A 340 29.28 -10.73 -9.30
N ASP A 341 28.82 -11.72 -10.08
CA ASP A 341 29.54 -12.20 -11.28
C ASP A 341 29.09 -11.50 -12.58
N GLY A 342 28.16 -10.53 -12.46
CA GLY A 342 27.71 -9.73 -13.60
C GLY A 342 26.93 -10.48 -14.66
N GLY A 343 26.42 -11.67 -14.35
CA GLY A 343 25.92 -12.63 -15.32
C GLY A 343 27.02 -13.53 -15.89
N ILE A 344 26.67 -14.42 -16.77
CA ILE A 344 27.66 -15.28 -17.44
C ILE A 344 28.69 -14.40 -18.16
N ASP A 345 29.95 -14.53 -17.76
CA ASP A 345 31.10 -13.83 -18.32
C ASP A 345 31.03 -12.29 -18.28
N GLY A 346 30.37 -11.70 -17.28
CA GLY A 346 30.24 -10.25 -17.13
C GLY A 346 29.26 -9.61 -18.13
N VAL A 347 28.52 -10.41 -18.89
CA VAL A 347 27.46 -9.96 -19.79
C VAL A 347 26.12 -10.16 -19.07
N ARG A 348 25.30 -9.11 -19.01
CA ARG A 348 23.90 -9.22 -18.52
C ARG A 348 23.20 -10.32 -19.32
N ALA A 349 22.54 -11.27 -18.67
CA ALA A 349 21.85 -12.36 -19.37
C ALA A 349 20.89 -11.76 -20.40
N GLY A 350 21.14 -12.02 -21.71
CA GLY A 350 20.41 -11.46 -22.82
C GLY A 350 20.73 -10.00 -23.21
N GLY A 351 21.70 -9.36 -22.54
CA GLY A 351 22.15 -8.00 -22.86
C GLY A 351 21.18 -6.89 -22.42
N GLU A 352 21.57 -5.64 -22.70
CA GLU A 352 20.76 -4.46 -22.34
C GLU A 352 19.42 -4.38 -23.10
N GLU A 353 19.37 -4.94 -24.31
CA GLU A 353 18.15 -4.95 -25.12
C GLU A 353 17.08 -5.84 -24.51
N LEU A 354 17.44 -7.02 -24.01
CA LEU A 354 16.52 -7.89 -23.29
C LEU A 354 16.04 -7.20 -22.00
N GLN A 355 16.95 -6.61 -21.23
CA GLN A 355 16.55 -5.91 -20.00
C GLN A 355 15.58 -4.76 -20.28
N ARG A 356 15.77 -4.00 -21.37
CA ARG A 356 14.81 -2.97 -21.80
C ARG A 356 13.48 -3.54 -22.31
N TYR A 357 13.49 -4.74 -22.89
CA TYR A 357 12.27 -5.41 -23.35
C TYR A 357 11.43 -5.95 -22.19
N ILE A 358 12.07 -6.60 -21.19
CA ILE A 358 11.36 -7.22 -20.08
C ILE A 358 11.08 -6.26 -18.91
N ALA A 359 11.85 -5.18 -18.74
CA ALA A 359 11.64 -4.20 -17.68
C ALA A 359 10.71 -3.09 -18.14
N ASN A 360 9.55 -2.99 -17.49
CA ASN A 360 8.55 -1.97 -17.80
C ASN A 360 8.63 -0.80 -16.81
N GLY A 361 8.61 0.41 -17.35
CA GLY A 361 8.26 1.60 -16.58
C GLY A 361 6.75 1.77 -16.58
N THR A 362 6.16 2.06 -15.42
CA THR A 362 4.74 2.34 -15.29
C THR A 362 4.51 3.69 -14.64
N TYR A 363 3.37 4.31 -14.95
CA TYR A 363 3.05 5.66 -14.50
C TYR A 363 1.68 5.69 -13.86
N ILE A 364 1.60 6.43 -12.76
CA ILE A 364 0.35 6.75 -12.09
C ILE A 364 0.31 8.26 -11.94
N ASN A 365 -0.73 8.89 -12.47
CA ASN A 365 -0.99 10.31 -12.29
C ASN A 365 -2.25 10.47 -11.44
N GLY A 366 -2.29 11.48 -10.60
CA GLY A 366 -3.45 11.79 -9.80
C GLY A 366 -3.54 13.28 -9.51
N ASP A 367 -4.76 13.72 -9.32
CA ASP A 367 -5.09 15.09 -8.91
C ASP A 367 -6.07 15.00 -7.73
N GLY A 368 -5.91 15.89 -6.76
CA GLY A 368 -6.88 16.12 -5.70
C GLY A 368 -7.17 17.61 -5.61
N GLU A 369 -8.43 17.97 -5.58
CA GLU A 369 -8.86 19.36 -5.49
C GLU A 369 -9.83 19.54 -4.33
N GLN A 370 -9.74 20.68 -3.66
CA GLN A 370 -10.69 21.09 -2.64
C GLN A 370 -10.95 22.60 -2.76
N THR A 371 -12.23 22.96 -2.84
CA THR A 371 -12.67 24.35 -2.72
C THR A 371 -13.54 24.48 -1.47
N THR A 372 -13.23 25.47 -0.64
CA THR A 372 -13.96 25.71 0.62
C THR A 372 -14.38 27.16 0.68
N PHE A 373 -15.67 27.41 0.86
CA PHE A 373 -16.21 28.71 1.23
C PHE A 373 -16.65 28.66 2.69
N THR A 374 -16.20 29.63 3.50
CA THR A 374 -16.58 29.71 4.92
C THR A 374 -17.00 31.16 5.22
N ALA A 375 -18.10 31.31 5.96
CA ALA A 375 -18.55 32.57 6.47
C ALA A 375 -19.07 32.40 7.90
N PHE A 376 -18.54 33.16 8.85
CA PHE A 376 -19.01 33.12 10.23
C PHE A 376 -19.00 34.49 10.90
N VAL A 377 -19.81 34.60 11.93
CA VAL A 377 -19.85 35.74 12.84
C VAL A 377 -19.62 35.27 14.26
N ASN A 378 -18.95 36.08 15.06
CA ASN A 378 -18.77 35.85 16.48
C ASN A 378 -19.00 37.12 17.29
N GLY A 379 -19.58 36.97 18.47
CA GLY A 379 -19.87 38.15 19.30
C GLY A 379 -20.69 37.86 20.55
N SER A 380 -21.16 38.94 21.15
CA SER A 380 -22.01 38.91 22.34
C SER A 380 -23.48 39.06 22.00
N LEU A 381 -24.33 38.20 22.54
CA LEU A 381 -25.79 38.25 22.34
C LEU A 381 -26.47 39.33 23.17
N ASN A 382 -25.76 40.04 24.04
CA ASN A 382 -26.32 40.95 25.02
C ASN A 382 -27.41 40.31 25.91
N LEU A 383 -27.34 38.99 26.04
CA LEU A 383 -28.17 38.16 26.90
C LEU A 383 -27.36 37.73 28.12
N THR A 384 -27.77 38.13 29.32
CA THR A 384 -27.08 37.78 30.56
C THR A 384 -27.91 36.81 31.37
N VAL A 385 -27.37 35.70 31.76
CA VAL A 385 -28.01 34.78 32.70
C VAL A 385 -28.12 35.47 34.08
N PRO A 386 -29.24 35.36 34.76
CA PRO A 386 -29.39 35.98 36.09
C PRO A 386 -28.29 35.55 37.07
N GLY A 387 -27.46 36.48 37.51
CA GLY A 387 -26.32 36.24 38.39
C GLY A 387 -24.97 36.01 37.67
N ALA A 388 -24.95 36.06 36.36
CA ALA A 388 -23.74 35.92 35.59
C ALA A 388 -22.92 37.23 35.53
N PRO A 389 -21.59 37.16 35.45
CA PRO A 389 -20.72 38.34 35.38
C PRO A 389 -20.69 38.99 33.96
N GLY A 390 -21.24 38.34 32.95
CA GLY A 390 -21.19 38.80 31.55
C GLY A 390 -22.28 38.20 30.68
N SER A 391 -22.31 38.65 29.44
CA SER A 391 -23.26 38.19 28.43
C SER A 391 -22.84 36.85 27.80
N VAL A 392 -23.78 36.13 27.26
CA VAL A 392 -23.58 34.94 26.43
C VAL A 392 -22.85 35.32 25.15
N SER A 393 -21.74 34.68 24.85
CA SER A 393 -21.05 34.74 23.57
C SER A 393 -21.58 33.70 22.59
N MET A 394 -21.54 34.01 21.29
CA MET A 394 -21.97 33.11 20.24
C MET A 394 -21.01 33.16 19.04
N VAL A 395 -20.76 32.01 18.45
CA VAL A 395 -20.22 31.86 17.09
C VAL A 395 -21.29 31.16 16.24
N ALA A 396 -21.55 31.65 15.02
CA ALA A 396 -22.44 30.98 14.08
C ALA A 396 -21.87 31.10 12.68
N GLY A 397 -21.89 30.04 11.91
CA GLY A 397 -21.34 30.06 10.56
C GLY A 397 -21.89 28.97 9.65
N PHE A 398 -21.50 29.14 8.40
CA PHE A 398 -21.77 28.23 7.29
C PHE A 398 -20.47 27.93 6.58
N GLU A 399 -20.31 26.68 6.17
CA GLU A 399 -19.19 26.22 5.34
C GLU A 399 -19.71 25.35 4.22
N SER A 400 -19.21 25.57 3.00
CA SER A 400 -19.46 24.72 1.84
C SER A 400 -18.15 24.24 1.27
N ARG A 401 -18.00 22.92 1.10
CA ARG A 401 -16.79 22.31 0.55
C ARG A 401 -17.11 21.40 -0.61
N GLU A 402 -16.34 21.53 -1.66
CA GLU A 402 -16.30 20.63 -2.80
C GLU A 402 -14.96 19.89 -2.80
N LEU A 403 -14.97 18.56 -2.85
CA LEU A 403 -13.79 17.72 -2.87
C LEU A 403 -13.86 16.79 -4.06
N SER A 404 -12.75 16.70 -4.79
CA SER A 404 -12.60 15.74 -5.88
C SER A 404 -11.23 15.09 -5.89
N SER A 405 -11.15 13.88 -6.41
CA SER A 405 -9.89 13.17 -6.65
C SER A 405 -10.00 12.32 -7.89
N ASP A 406 -8.94 12.33 -8.70
CA ASP A 406 -8.80 11.50 -9.88
C ASP A 406 -7.42 10.84 -9.87
N PHE A 407 -7.39 9.50 -9.94
CA PHE A 407 -6.18 8.68 -9.90
C PHE A 407 -6.15 7.77 -11.13
N ARG A 408 -5.18 7.97 -12.01
CA ARG A 408 -5.09 7.41 -13.36
C ARG A 408 -3.84 6.57 -13.55
N PRO A 409 -3.89 5.28 -13.23
CA PRO A 409 -2.83 4.34 -13.61
C PRO A 409 -2.78 4.13 -15.13
N ASP A 410 -1.59 3.91 -15.67
CA ASP A 410 -1.39 3.52 -17.07
C ASP A 410 -1.90 2.10 -17.37
N LEU A 411 -1.86 1.68 -18.63
CA LEU A 411 -2.38 0.38 -19.04
C LEU A 411 -1.65 -0.80 -18.37
N PRO A 412 -0.30 -0.85 -18.31
CA PRO A 412 0.39 -1.93 -17.61
C PRO A 412 0.03 -2.03 -16.12
N SER A 413 -0.14 -0.89 -15.44
CA SER A 413 -0.61 -0.88 -14.05
C SER A 413 -2.03 -1.44 -13.93
N ARG A 414 -2.94 -1.02 -14.82
CA ARG A 414 -4.35 -1.45 -14.81
C ARG A 414 -4.55 -2.91 -15.18
N THR A 415 -3.67 -3.49 -15.97
CA THR A 415 -3.72 -4.91 -16.37
C THR A 415 -2.95 -5.82 -15.43
N GLY A 416 -2.23 -5.27 -14.43
CA GLY A 416 -1.37 -6.04 -13.54
C GLY A 416 -0.11 -6.57 -14.22
N ASP A 417 0.34 -5.94 -15.32
CA ASP A 417 1.54 -6.34 -16.06
C ASP A 417 2.83 -5.89 -15.35
N ARG A 418 2.90 -6.18 -14.04
CA ARG A 418 4.04 -5.89 -13.17
C ARG A 418 4.28 -7.07 -12.25
N SER A 419 5.41 -7.72 -12.42
CA SER A 419 5.75 -8.94 -11.69
C SER A 419 5.84 -8.74 -10.16
N GLY A 420 6.32 -7.59 -9.72
CA GLY A 420 6.55 -7.30 -8.30
C GLY A 420 5.43 -6.53 -7.59
N SER A 421 4.30 -6.28 -8.22
CA SER A 421 3.21 -5.48 -7.64
C SER A 421 2.02 -6.27 -7.09
N GLY A 422 1.98 -7.57 -7.34
CA GLY A 422 0.91 -8.46 -6.86
C GLY A 422 -0.39 -8.42 -7.66
N GLY A 423 -0.66 -7.41 -8.48
CA GLY A 423 -1.89 -7.36 -9.27
C GLY A 423 -2.17 -6.03 -9.95
N ALA A 424 -3.38 -5.87 -10.45
CA ALA A 424 -3.86 -4.69 -11.16
C ALA A 424 -4.12 -3.53 -10.18
N THR A 425 -3.76 -2.31 -10.61
CA THR A 425 -4.14 -1.07 -9.94
C THR A 425 -5.21 -0.39 -10.78
N LEU A 426 -6.42 -0.29 -10.28
CA LEU A 426 -7.53 0.31 -11.02
C LEU A 426 -7.56 1.85 -10.83
N PRO A 427 -8.10 2.59 -11.81
CA PRO A 427 -8.31 4.02 -11.64
C PRO A 427 -9.32 4.30 -10.54
N LEU A 428 -9.16 5.45 -9.90
CA LEU A 428 -10.09 6.02 -8.94
C LEU A 428 -10.54 7.38 -9.48
N GLY A 429 -11.82 7.68 -9.36
CA GLY A 429 -12.35 9.01 -9.63
C GLY A 429 -13.62 9.19 -8.80
N GLY A 430 -13.68 10.28 -8.06
CA GLY A 430 -14.84 10.58 -7.24
C GLY A 430 -14.82 12.01 -6.73
N GLU A 431 -16.01 12.50 -6.45
CA GLU A 431 -16.24 13.83 -5.89
C GLU A 431 -17.41 13.79 -4.92
N TYR A 432 -17.43 14.68 -3.98
CA TYR A 432 -18.61 14.98 -3.19
C TYR A 432 -18.55 16.42 -2.67
N ASP A 433 -19.74 16.98 -2.43
CA ASP A 433 -19.93 18.27 -1.81
C ASP A 433 -20.47 18.07 -0.39
N VAL A 434 -20.18 19.03 0.48
CA VAL A 434 -20.75 19.10 1.81
C VAL A 434 -21.08 20.55 2.18
N ASP A 435 -22.32 20.76 2.63
CA ASP A 435 -22.78 22.02 3.19
C ASP A 435 -22.98 21.87 4.70
N GLU A 436 -22.35 22.75 5.47
CA GLU A 436 -22.31 22.63 6.92
C GLU A 436 -22.79 23.92 7.58
N PHE A 437 -23.59 23.78 8.62
CA PHE A 437 -23.97 24.84 9.53
C PHE A 437 -23.49 24.53 10.94
N PHE A 438 -22.94 25.52 11.63
CA PHE A 438 -22.51 25.38 13.02
C PHE A 438 -22.90 26.59 13.88
N VAL A 439 -23.12 26.31 15.17
CA VAL A 439 -23.33 27.30 16.19
C VAL A 439 -22.71 26.86 17.50
N GLU A 440 -22.04 27.80 18.18
CA GLU A 440 -21.46 27.57 19.51
C GLU A 440 -21.81 28.73 20.46
N PHE A 441 -22.00 28.40 21.73
CA PHE A 441 -22.32 29.35 22.80
C PHE A 441 -21.33 29.20 23.95
N GLY A 442 -20.80 30.33 24.43
CA GLY A 442 -20.10 30.43 25.69
C GLY A 442 -21.02 31.15 26.70
N ILE A 443 -21.36 30.42 27.78
CA ILE A 443 -22.42 30.81 28.71
C ILE A 443 -21.82 31.04 30.10
N PRO A 444 -21.49 32.26 30.51
CA PRO A 444 -21.18 32.53 31.92
C PRO A 444 -22.46 32.37 32.75
N VAL A 445 -22.40 31.49 33.81
CA VAL A 445 -23.56 31.18 34.65
C VAL A 445 -23.46 31.93 35.99
N THR A 446 -22.26 31.93 36.57
CA THR A 446 -21.91 32.71 37.78
C THR A 446 -20.47 33.19 37.65
N ASP A 447 -19.96 33.94 38.62
CA ASP A 447 -18.55 34.33 38.70
C ASP A 447 -17.59 33.09 38.71
N THR A 448 -18.08 31.94 39.07
CA THR A 448 -17.26 30.71 39.23
C THR A 448 -17.66 29.58 38.29
N VAL A 449 -18.78 29.69 37.58
CA VAL A 449 -19.32 28.65 36.71
C VAL A 449 -19.52 29.19 35.31
N SER A 450 -18.94 28.51 34.31
CA SER A 450 -19.20 28.71 32.88
C SER A 450 -19.63 27.41 32.21
N MET A 451 -20.42 27.52 31.17
CA MET A 451 -20.83 26.40 30.32
C MET A 451 -20.51 26.74 28.87
N ASP A 452 -20.32 25.72 28.06
CA ASP A 452 -20.26 25.81 26.61
C ASP A 452 -21.24 24.80 25.99
N ALA A 453 -21.81 25.17 24.85
CA ALA A 453 -22.68 24.30 24.06
C ALA A 453 -22.45 24.55 22.58
N GLY A 454 -22.40 23.49 21.78
CA GLY A 454 -22.19 23.57 20.35
C GLY A 454 -23.05 22.57 19.58
N PHE A 455 -23.41 22.94 18.37
CA PHE A 455 -24.11 22.08 17.41
C PHE A 455 -23.55 22.31 16.02
N ARG A 456 -23.35 21.21 15.26
CA ARG A 456 -22.95 21.22 13.84
C ARG A 456 -23.81 20.22 13.10
N SER A 457 -24.25 20.59 11.90
CA SER A 457 -24.97 19.73 10.97
C SER A 457 -24.33 19.84 9.60
N ALA A 458 -24.12 18.72 8.93
CA ALA A 458 -23.53 18.66 7.60
C ALA A 458 -24.39 17.77 6.69
N GLU A 459 -24.70 18.30 5.51
CA GLU A 459 -25.40 17.60 4.42
C GLU A 459 -24.39 17.25 3.33
N TYR A 460 -24.27 15.95 3.03
CA TYR A 460 -23.34 15.44 2.03
C TYR A 460 -24.07 15.03 0.75
N SER A 461 -23.51 15.38 -0.41
CA SER A 461 -24.07 14.94 -1.71
C SER A 461 -24.13 13.42 -1.89
N THR A 462 -23.41 12.67 -1.06
CA THR A 462 -23.50 11.20 -0.96
C THR A 462 -24.76 10.71 -0.26
N GLY A 463 -25.53 11.60 0.40
CA GLY A 463 -26.73 11.27 1.16
C GLY A 463 -26.49 10.75 2.57
N ASN A 464 -25.27 10.86 3.08
CA ASN A 464 -24.86 10.45 4.44
C ASN A 464 -24.69 11.69 5.34
N ASP A 465 -25.80 12.30 5.73
CA ASP A 465 -25.80 13.51 6.56
C ASP A 465 -25.29 13.21 7.97
N THR A 466 -24.63 14.20 8.58
CA THR A 466 -24.04 14.08 9.90
C THR A 466 -24.50 15.20 10.83
N SER A 467 -24.53 14.93 12.13
CA SER A 467 -24.75 15.95 13.16
C SER A 467 -23.94 15.67 14.42
N ALA A 468 -23.39 16.71 15.00
CA ALA A 468 -22.60 16.64 16.22
C ALA A 468 -23.04 17.70 17.20
N TYR A 469 -22.96 17.39 18.49
CA TYR A 469 -23.23 18.34 19.56
C TYR A 469 -22.26 18.18 20.70
N LYS A 470 -22.07 19.26 21.46
CA LYS A 470 -21.24 19.32 22.65
C LYS A 470 -21.96 20.12 23.72
N ILE A 471 -21.81 19.66 24.98
CA ILE A 471 -22.10 20.44 26.16
C ILE A 471 -20.95 20.28 27.16
N GLY A 472 -20.46 21.41 27.68
CA GLY A 472 -19.38 21.42 28.67
C GLY A 472 -19.69 22.35 29.83
N ALA A 473 -19.05 22.11 30.96
CA ALA A 473 -19.09 22.98 32.09
C ALA A 473 -17.73 23.07 32.79
N TYR A 474 -17.42 24.25 33.27
CA TYR A 474 -16.24 24.54 34.09
C TYR A 474 -16.67 25.26 35.36
N TRP A 475 -16.18 24.76 36.50
CA TRP A 475 -16.49 25.31 37.81
C TRP A 475 -15.21 25.57 38.62
N THR A 476 -14.92 26.82 38.91
CA THR A 476 -13.88 27.25 39.85
C THR A 476 -14.47 27.18 41.26
N VAL A 477 -14.24 26.05 41.95
CA VAL A 477 -14.79 25.83 43.30
C VAL A 477 -14.19 26.83 44.28
N ASN A 478 -12.88 27.07 44.15
CA ASN A 478 -12.11 28.08 44.88
C ASN A 478 -10.77 28.29 44.19
N ASP A 479 -9.91 29.15 44.73
CA ASP A 479 -8.58 29.48 44.18
C ASP A 479 -7.64 28.26 43.96
N LYS A 480 -7.96 27.12 44.55
CA LYS A 480 -7.15 25.91 44.56
C LYS A 480 -7.77 24.72 43.85
N VAL A 481 -9.03 24.80 43.48
CA VAL A 481 -9.79 23.69 42.95
C VAL A 481 -10.69 24.15 41.82
N SER A 482 -10.52 23.57 40.64
CA SER A 482 -11.44 23.72 39.53
C SER A 482 -11.90 22.34 39.05
N ILE A 483 -13.14 22.24 38.61
CA ILE A 483 -13.75 21.02 38.07
C ILE A 483 -14.21 21.32 36.65
N ARG A 484 -14.04 20.37 35.76
CA ARG A 484 -14.53 20.45 34.39
C ARG A 484 -15.21 19.15 33.97
N GLY A 485 -16.13 19.24 33.04
CA GLY A 485 -16.74 18.05 32.46
C GLY A 485 -17.35 18.40 31.09
N SER A 486 -17.32 17.46 30.18
CA SER A 486 -17.97 17.62 28.88
C SER A 486 -18.53 16.28 28.40
N PHE A 487 -19.63 16.39 27.67
CA PHE A 487 -20.17 15.33 26.83
C PHE A 487 -20.27 15.85 25.41
N GLN A 488 -19.80 15.04 24.44
CA GLN A 488 -19.84 15.41 23.04
C GLN A 488 -20.04 14.20 22.15
N THR A 489 -20.71 14.43 21.02
CA THR A 489 -20.73 13.51 19.89
C THR A 489 -19.89 14.07 18.76
N ALA A 490 -19.30 13.21 17.96
CA ALA A 490 -18.64 13.57 16.71
C ALA A 490 -18.99 12.54 15.66
N GLN A 491 -19.04 12.96 14.40
CA GLN A 491 -19.26 12.09 13.27
C GLN A 491 -18.21 12.36 12.21
N ARG A 492 -17.73 11.29 11.55
CA ARG A 492 -16.79 11.40 10.44
C ARG A 492 -17.37 10.72 9.21
N HIS A 493 -17.57 11.50 8.14
CA HIS A 493 -17.89 10.95 6.83
C HIS A 493 -16.66 10.28 6.21
N ALA A 494 -16.87 9.25 5.37
CA ALA A 494 -15.81 8.60 4.63
C ALA A 494 -15.11 9.58 3.69
N ASN A 495 -13.78 9.50 3.61
CA ASN A 495 -13.00 10.28 2.66
C ASN A 495 -13.09 9.72 1.23
N LEU A 496 -12.56 10.46 0.24
CA LEU A 496 -12.62 10.06 -1.17
C LEU A 496 -11.96 8.71 -1.46
N ALA A 497 -10.87 8.36 -0.77
CA ALA A 497 -10.23 7.06 -0.93
C ALA A 497 -11.08 5.93 -0.35
N GLU A 498 -11.64 6.12 0.85
CA GLU A 498 -12.53 5.15 1.49
C GLU A 498 -13.79 4.87 0.67
N LEU A 499 -14.29 5.87 -0.08
CA LEU A 499 -15.46 5.72 -0.95
C LEU A 499 -15.10 5.15 -2.32
N TYR A 500 -14.10 5.71 -2.98
CA TYR A 500 -13.90 5.57 -4.42
C TYR A 500 -12.59 4.91 -4.82
N GLU A 501 -11.71 4.49 -3.87
CA GLU A 501 -10.51 3.76 -4.24
C GLU A 501 -10.85 2.55 -5.11
N GLY A 502 -10.21 2.45 -6.27
CA GLY A 502 -10.44 1.36 -7.22
C GLY A 502 -10.14 0.02 -6.57
N VAL A 503 -11.04 -0.96 -6.75
CA VAL A 503 -10.83 -2.31 -6.24
C VAL A 503 -9.68 -2.96 -6.98
N GLY A 504 -8.61 -3.29 -6.27
CA GLY A 504 -7.38 -3.81 -6.83
C GLY A 504 -6.73 -4.89 -5.96
N PHE A 505 -5.79 -5.63 -6.57
CA PHE A 505 -5.02 -6.64 -5.85
C PHE A 505 -3.75 -6.02 -5.24
N GLY A 506 -3.46 -6.42 -4.01
CA GLY A 506 -2.26 -6.12 -3.28
C GLY A 506 -1.67 -7.36 -2.63
N LEU A 507 -0.64 -7.16 -1.82
CA LEU A 507 0.03 -8.22 -1.07
C LEU A 507 -0.01 -7.92 0.43
N VAL A 508 -0.10 -8.97 1.23
CA VAL A 508 0.02 -8.93 2.69
C VAL A 508 0.99 -10.03 3.14
N ASP A 509 1.79 -9.74 4.13
CA ASP A 509 2.67 -10.74 4.74
C ASP A 509 1.88 -11.54 5.78
N LEU A 510 1.88 -12.87 5.63
CA LEU A 510 1.36 -13.82 6.61
C LEU A 510 2.39 -14.93 6.78
N ASP A 511 2.66 -15.33 8.01
CA ASP A 511 3.69 -16.33 8.34
C ASP A 511 3.46 -17.66 7.61
N TYR A 512 2.20 -18.12 7.54
CA TYR A 512 1.78 -19.29 6.76
C TYR A 512 0.26 -19.44 6.75
N ASP A 513 -0.24 -20.33 5.88
CA ASP A 513 -1.66 -20.70 5.83
C ASP A 513 -1.96 -21.77 6.91
N PRO A 514 -2.82 -21.51 7.90
CA PRO A 514 -3.10 -22.43 9.01
C PRO A 514 -3.72 -23.77 8.59
N CYS A 515 -4.17 -23.89 7.34
CA CYS A 515 -4.76 -25.10 6.77
C CYS A 515 -3.75 -25.98 6.03
N GLY A 516 -2.53 -25.47 5.80
CA GLY A 516 -1.45 -26.19 5.15
C GLY A 516 -0.49 -26.84 6.13
N THR A 517 0.27 -27.81 5.66
CA THR A 517 1.47 -28.30 6.36
C THR A 517 2.60 -27.31 6.11
N ASP A 518 3.31 -26.92 7.15
CA ASP A 518 4.49 -26.06 7.00
C ASP A 518 5.60 -26.84 6.25
N PRO A 519 5.97 -26.44 5.03
CA PRO A 519 6.96 -27.18 4.24
C PRO A 519 8.38 -27.07 4.80
N ASP A 520 8.67 -26.06 5.62
CA ASP A 520 10.01 -25.81 6.16
C ASP A 520 10.28 -26.67 7.41
N THR A 521 9.25 -26.91 8.22
CA THR A 521 9.34 -27.65 9.48
C THR A 521 8.65 -29.01 9.46
N GLY A 522 7.75 -29.25 8.49
CA GLY A 522 6.88 -30.41 8.44
C GLY A 522 5.76 -30.37 9.49
N ALA A 523 5.52 -29.21 10.13
CA ALA A 523 4.47 -29.07 11.14
C ALA A 523 3.08 -29.27 10.50
N ALA A 524 2.22 -30.00 11.22
CA ALA A 524 0.83 -30.23 10.78
C ALA A 524 0.03 -28.91 10.76
N PRO A 525 -1.10 -28.86 10.01
CA PRO A 525 -2.00 -27.71 10.01
C PRO A 525 -2.39 -27.30 11.44
N LEU A 526 -2.50 -26.01 11.71
CA LEU A 526 -2.94 -25.48 13.02
C LEU A 526 -4.45 -25.61 13.20
N ALA A 527 -5.22 -25.56 12.12
CA ALA A 527 -6.66 -25.72 12.12
C ALA A 527 -7.09 -27.14 11.77
N THR A 528 -8.23 -27.58 12.22
CA THR A 528 -8.81 -28.86 11.80
C THR A 528 -9.36 -28.80 10.37
N GLN A 529 -9.53 -29.96 9.72
CA GLN A 529 -10.10 -30.04 8.38
C GLN A 529 -11.44 -29.30 8.27
N ALA A 530 -12.36 -29.55 9.22
CA ALA A 530 -13.69 -28.90 9.21
C ALA A 530 -13.61 -27.37 9.32
N GLN A 531 -12.68 -26.85 10.11
CA GLN A 531 -12.43 -25.40 10.21
C GLN A 531 -11.87 -24.84 8.90
N CYS A 532 -11.01 -25.59 8.22
CA CYS A 532 -10.43 -25.19 6.93
C CYS A 532 -11.45 -25.24 5.79
N GLU A 533 -12.39 -26.16 5.83
CA GLU A 533 -13.51 -26.21 4.87
C GLU A 533 -14.38 -24.93 4.95
N ASN A 534 -14.51 -24.30 6.14
CA ASN A 534 -15.19 -23.01 6.30
C ASN A 534 -14.49 -21.89 5.50
N THR A 535 -13.17 -21.98 5.28
CA THR A 535 -12.42 -21.02 4.45
C THR A 535 -12.55 -21.27 2.94
N GLY A 536 -13.36 -22.23 2.51
CA GLY A 536 -13.50 -22.64 1.13
C GLY A 536 -12.42 -23.63 0.65
N LEU A 537 -11.61 -24.19 1.56
CA LEU A 537 -10.62 -25.20 1.19
C LEU A 537 -11.28 -26.56 0.95
N PRO A 538 -11.12 -27.19 -0.23
CA PRO A 538 -11.60 -28.55 -0.45
C PRO A 538 -10.94 -29.55 0.53
N ALA A 539 -11.71 -30.50 1.05
CA ALA A 539 -11.21 -31.53 1.98
C ALA A 539 -9.98 -32.28 1.49
N SER A 540 -9.89 -32.52 0.17
CA SER A 540 -8.76 -33.20 -0.48
C SER A 540 -7.45 -32.41 -0.42
N LEU A 541 -7.51 -31.09 -0.20
CA LEU A 541 -6.36 -30.19 -0.14
C LEU A 541 -5.92 -29.86 1.29
N TYR A 542 -6.66 -30.33 2.29
CA TYR A 542 -6.28 -30.13 3.69
C TYR A 542 -4.92 -30.76 3.99
N GLY A 543 -4.03 -29.98 4.60
CA GLY A 543 -2.66 -30.41 4.92
C GLY A 543 -1.72 -30.50 3.71
N SER A 544 -2.13 -29.99 2.54
CA SER A 544 -1.20 -29.78 1.43
C SER A 544 -0.29 -28.58 1.67
N ASP A 545 0.72 -28.38 0.81
CA ASP A 545 1.58 -27.19 0.87
C ASP A 545 0.82 -25.98 0.33
N LEU A 546 0.28 -25.16 1.24
CA LEU A 546 -0.45 -23.93 0.94
C LEU A 546 0.38 -22.67 1.21
N LYS A 547 1.63 -22.84 1.71
CA LYS A 547 2.50 -21.73 2.09
C LYS A 547 2.95 -20.95 0.86
N SER A 548 2.85 -19.61 0.95
CA SER A 548 3.53 -18.75 -0.02
C SER A 548 5.05 -18.87 0.12
N PRO A 549 5.80 -18.98 -0.99
CA PRO A 549 7.26 -19.08 -0.94
C PRO A 549 7.94 -17.79 -0.49
N ALA A 550 7.20 -16.70 -0.42
CA ALA A 550 7.68 -15.37 -0.02
C ALA A 550 6.97 -14.85 1.24
N ASP A 551 6.16 -15.69 1.89
CA ASP A 551 5.27 -15.33 2.99
C ASP A 551 4.29 -14.19 2.63
N GLN A 552 4.06 -13.96 1.32
CA GLN A 552 3.17 -12.95 0.77
C GLN A 552 1.92 -13.59 0.19
N TYR A 553 0.76 -13.06 0.55
CA TYR A 553 -0.56 -13.54 0.14
C TYR A 553 -1.33 -12.40 -0.53
N ASN A 554 -2.20 -12.74 -1.47
CA ASN A 554 -2.97 -11.74 -2.20
C ASN A 554 -4.12 -11.20 -1.35
N ILE A 555 -4.31 -9.91 -1.40
CA ILE A 555 -5.51 -9.24 -0.90
C ILE A 555 -6.25 -8.55 -2.04
N LEU A 556 -7.56 -8.43 -1.90
CA LEU A 556 -8.39 -7.57 -2.73
C LEU A 556 -8.84 -6.39 -1.86
N SER A 557 -8.29 -5.21 -2.12
CA SER A 557 -8.59 -3.98 -1.41
C SER A 557 -9.28 -2.96 -2.32
N GLY A 558 -9.88 -1.94 -1.73
CA GLY A 558 -10.52 -0.84 -2.45
C GLY A 558 -11.58 -0.15 -1.62
N GLY A 559 -12.09 0.96 -2.13
CA GLY A 559 -13.13 1.76 -1.50
C GLY A 559 -14.52 1.10 -1.56
N ASN A 560 -15.45 1.71 -0.84
CA ASN A 560 -16.85 1.26 -0.79
C ASN A 560 -17.79 2.45 -0.60
N VAL A 561 -18.59 2.75 -1.60
CA VAL A 561 -19.56 3.85 -1.59
C VAL A 561 -20.74 3.63 -0.62
N ASN A 562 -20.86 2.44 -0.03
CA ASN A 562 -21.95 2.11 0.88
C ASN A 562 -21.57 2.22 2.36
N VAL A 563 -20.38 2.67 2.68
CA VAL A 563 -20.00 2.87 4.09
C VAL A 563 -20.78 4.06 4.68
N LYS A 564 -21.15 3.90 5.95
CA LYS A 564 -21.82 4.94 6.72
C LYS A 564 -20.77 5.80 7.42
N PRO A 565 -21.11 7.03 7.82
CA PRO A 565 -20.29 7.81 8.75
C PRO A 565 -20.05 7.03 10.05
N GLU A 566 -18.85 7.13 10.59
CA GLU A 566 -18.57 6.68 11.96
C GLU A 566 -19.07 7.69 12.96
N GLU A 567 -19.52 7.20 14.12
CA GLU A 567 -20.04 8.02 15.20
C GLU A 567 -19.19 7.83 16.47
N SER A 568 -18.92 8.93 17.16
CA SER A 568 -18.18 8.89 18.41
C SER A 568 -18.97 9.59 19.51
N GLU A 569 -19.01 8.96 20.70
CA GLU A 569 -19.44 9.58 21.94
C GLU A 569 -18.24 9.71 22.90
N SER A 570 -18.12 10.87 23.52
CA SER A 570 -17.03 11.15 24.45
C SER A 570 -17.54 11.81 25.71
N LEU A 571 -17.24 11.24 26.88
CA LEU A 571 -17.45 11.81 28.20
C LEU A 571 -16.13 12.12 28.86
N THR A 572 -15.94 13.34 29.35
CA THR A 572 -14.77 13.71 30.15
C THR A 572 -15.20 14.36 31.45
N ILE A 573 -14.52 14.02 32.57
CA ILE A 573 -14.69 14.66 33.86
C ILE A 573 -13.32 14.83 34.51
N GLY A 574 -12.98 16.06 34.87
CA GLY A 574 -11.67 16.33 35.46
C GLY A 574 -11.65 17.37 36.57
N ALA A 575 -10.54 17.37 37.28
CA ALA A 575 -10.25 18.34 38.35
C ALA A 575 -8.81 18.87 38.18
N VAL A 576 -8.67 20.18 38.39
CA VAL A 576 -7.38 20.85 38.47
C VAL A 576 -7.19 21.33 39.89
N LEU A 577 -6.11 20.93 40.55
CA LEU A 577 -5.77 21.22 41.91
C LEU A 577 -4.46 22.00 41.98
N THR A 578 -4.46 23.14 42.67
CA THR A 578 -3.26 23.97 42.96
C THR A 578 -3.08 24.08 44.48
N PRO A 579 -2.69 22.99 45.16
CA PRO A 579 -2.69 22.94 46.61
C PRO A 579 -1.68 23.87 47.29
N VAL A 580 -0.56 24.11 46.62
CA VAL A 580 0.48 25.05 47.04
C VAL A 580 1.00 25.81 45.80
N ASP A 581 1.64 26.98 46.02
CA ASP A 581 2.21 27.77 44.95
C ASP A 581 3.24 26.96 44.13
N GLY A 582 3.16 27.05 42.82
CA GLY A 582 4.01 26.33 41.88
C GLY A 582 3.63 24.88 41.60
N LEU A 583 2.67 24.29 42.35
CA LEU A 583 2.23 22.90 42.13
C LEU A 583 0.84 22.86 41.47
N THR A 584 0.75 22.22 40.31
CA THR A 584 -0.52 21.89 39.67
C THR A 584 -0.67 20.38 39.52
N LEU A 585 -1.81 19.84 39.95
CA LEU A 585 -2.20 18.45 39.74
C LEU A 585 -3.51 18.44 38.94
N THR A 586 -3.48 17.81 37.78
CA THR A 586 -4.65 17.61 36.95
C THR A 586 -4.99 16.14 36.89
N ILE A 587 -6.28 15.83 37.13
CA ILE A 587 -6.82 14.46 37.08
C ILE A 587 -8.04 14.49 36.18
N ASP A 588 -7.99 13.75 35.07
CA ASP A 588 -9.08 13.66 34.11
C ASP A 588 -9.45 12.19 33.86
N TYR A 589 -10.71 11.88 34.00
CA TYR A 589 -11.32 10.64 33.54
C TYR A 589 -11.90 10.88 32.13
N PHE A 590 -11.68 9.97 31.20
CA PHE A 590 -12.29 9.95 29.88
C PHE A 590 -12.92 8.60 29.58
N ASP A 591 -13.97 8.63 28.77
CA ASP A 591 -14.65 7.47 28.22
C ASP A 591 -15.08 7.82 26.79
N ILE A 592 -14.54 7.10 25.82
CA ILE A 592 -14.70 7.38 24.39
C ILE A 592 -15.10 6.09 23.71
N THR A 593 -16.19 6.14 22.96
CA THR A 593 -16.66 5.04 22.11
C THR A 593 -16.79 5.54 20.68
N VAL A 594 -16.29 4.77 19.72
CA VAL A 594 -16.47 4.99 18.26
C VAL A 594 -17.26 3.80 17.73
N GLU A 595 -18.41 4.06 17.17
CA GLU A 595 -19.26 3.08 16.50
C GLU A 595 -19.14 3.22 14.97
N ASP A 596 -19.45 2.13 14.25
CA ASP A 596 -19.40 2.08 12.80
C ASP A 596 -18.06 2.57 12.20
N GLY A 597 -16.93 2.39 12.91
CA GLY A 597 -15.60 2.82 12.47
C GLY A 597 -15.29 2.40 11.02
N ILE A 598 -14.86 3.35 10.19
CA ILE A 598 -14.53 3.11 8.79
C ILE A 598 -13.13 2.54 8.69
N GLY A 599 -13.02 1.31 8.19
CA GLY A 599 -11.74 0.62 8.08
C GLY A 599 -11.85 -0.64 7.21
N SER A 600 -10.94 -1.58 7.43
CA SER A 600 -10.96 -2.87 6.74
C SER A 600 -10.64 -4.00 7.71
N VAL A 601 -11.21 -5.18 7.46
CA VAL A 601 -10.84 -6.40 8.19
C VAL A 601 -9.50 -6.87 7.64
N SER A 602 -8.47 -6.95 8.49
CA SER A 602 -7.16 -7.45 8.05
C SER A 602 -7.25 -8.89 7.55
N ALA A 603 -6.43 -9.24 6.57
CA ALA A 603 -6.41 -10.60 6.02
C ALA A 603 -6.18 -11.68 7.09
N LYS A 604 -5.29 -11.39 8.07
CA LYS A 604 -5.05 -12.28 9.20
C LYS A 604 -6.29 -12.44 10.07
N THR A 605 -6.96 -11.34 10.41
CA THR A 605 -8.19 -11.36 11.21
C THR A 605 -9.30 -12.13 10.50
N ALA A 606 -9.49 -11.90 9.18
CA ALA A 606 -10.47 -12.62 8.38
C ALA A 606 -10.23 -14.14 8.43
N LEU A 607 -8.98 -14.56 8.23
CA LEU A 607 -8.61 -15.98 8.22
C LEU A 607 -8.78 -16.61 9.61
N ASP A 608 -8.24 -15.99 10.66
CA ASP A 608 -8.30 -16.49 12.04
C ASP A 608 -9.75 -16.58 12.53
N LYS A 609 -10.55 -15.53 12.32
CA LYS A 609 -11.95 -15.51 12.77
C LYS A 609 -12.86 -16.46 11.99
N CYS A 610 -12.60 -16.65 10.68
CA CYS A 610 -13.30 -17.68 9.92
C CYS A 610 -13.02 -19.07 10.47
N ILE A 611 -11.75 -19.41 10.76
CA ILE A 611 -11.32 -20.69 11.35
C ILE A 611 -11.90 -20.88 12.74
N GLU A 612 -11.84 -19.86 13.59
CA GLU A 612 -12.31 -19.94 14.98
C GLU A 612 -13.83 -20.10 15.08
N THR A 613 -14.58 -19.33 14.27
CA THR A 613 -16.02 -19.16 14.47
C THR A 613 -16.91 -19.75 13.37
N GLY A 614 -16.36 -19.91 12.16
CA GLY A 614 -17.16 -20.27 10.97
C GLY A 614 -18.15 -19.18 10.54
N ALA A 615 -18.03 -17.94 11.08
CA ALA A 615 -18.97 -16.88 10.81
C ALA A 615 -18.83 -16.38 9.36
N ALA A 616 -19.96 -16.30 8.67
CA ALA A 616 -20.02 -15.90 7.25
C ALA A 616 -19.40 -14.50 7.01
N ALA A 617 -19.49 -13.59 7.99
CA ALA A 617 -18.90 -12.25 7.91
C ALA A 617 -17.38 -12.28 7.64
N PHE A 618 -16.67 -13.29 8.14
CA PHE A 618 -15.22 -13.45 7.91
C PHE A 618 -14.94 -14.47 6.80
N CYS A 619 -15.69 -15.57 6.73
CA CYS A 619 -15.44 -16.63 5.77
C CYS A 619 -15.69 -16.20 4.33
N ASN A 620 -16.68 -15.33 4.09
CA ASN A 620 -16.97 -14.78 2.76
C ASN A 620 -15.87 -13.83 2.24
N LEU A 621 -14.96 -13.37 3.10
CA LEU A 621 -13.81 -12.57 2.70
C LEU A 621 -12.70 -13.42 2.06
N ILE A 622 -12.72 -14.74 2.23
CA ILE A 622 -11.66 -15.64 1.81
C ILE A 622 -12.06 -16.31 0.48
N ASN A 623 -11.26 -16.08 -0.54
CA ASN A 623 -11.46 -16.68 -1.87
C ASN A 623 -10.26 -17.55 -2.23
N ARG A 624 -10.36 -18.86 -1.97
CA ARG A 624 -9.32 -19.82 -2.33
C ARG A 624 -9.43 -20.27 -3.76
N ARG A 625 -8.31 -20.53 -4.40
CA ARG A 625 -8.31 -21.20 -5.71
C ARG A 625 -8.90 -22.60 -5.56
N PRO A 626 -9.86 -22.98 -6.43
CA PRO A 626 -10.53 -24.28 -6.31
C PRO A 626 -9.63 -25.47 -6.68
N ASP A 627 -8.60 -25.26 -7.50
CA ASP A 627 -7.70 -26.30 -8.00
C ASP A 627 -6.61 -26.70 -7.00
N ASN A 628 -6.10 -25.74 -6.20
CA ASN A 628 -4.97 -25.99 -5.30
C ASN A 628 -5.10 -25.33 -3.92
N GLY A 629 -6.20 -24.64 -3.64
CA GLY A 629 -6.46 -24.01 -2.33
C GLY A 629 -5.63 -22.76 -2.03
N SER A 630 -4.78 -22.32 -2.95
CA SER A 630 -3.86 -21.21 -2.75
C SER A 630 -4.58 -19.87 -2.52
N LEU A 631 -4.00 -19.03 -1.63
CA LEU A 631 -4.37 -17.63 -1.41
C LEU A 631 -3.31 -16.65 -1.96
N TRP A 632 -2.25 -17.14 -2.59
CA TRP A 632 -1.15 -16.33 -3.10
C TRP A 632 -0.90 -16.46 -4.61
N LEU A 633 -1.42 -17.51 -5.24
CA LEU A 633 -1.44 -17.61 -6.71
C LEU A 633 -2.59 -16.79 -7.30
N THR A 634 -2.46 -16.40 -8.56
CA THR A 634 -3.51 -15.67 -9.28
C THR A 634 -4.87 -16.34 -9.14
N GLY A 635 -5.88 -15.59 -8.69
CA GLY A 635 -7.24 -16.06 -8.45
C GLY A 635 -7.54 -16.48 -7.00
N GLY A 636 -6.52 -16.62 -6.14
CA GLY A 636 -6.71 -16.77 -4.70
C GLY A 636 -6.43 -15.44 -3.98
N TYR A 637 -7.27 -15.02 -3.03
CA TYR A 637 -7.10 -13.78 -2.27
C TYR A 637 -7.96 -13.73 -1.01
N ILE A 638 -7.68 -12.76 -0.14
CA ILE A 638 -8.53 -12.38 0.99
C ILE A 638 -9.03 -10.95 0.74
N SER A 639 -10.34 -10.71 0.83
CA SER A 639 -10.91 -9.37 0.67
C SER A 639 -10.66 -8.52 1.92
N THR A 640 -10.10 -7.34 1.70
CA THR A 640 -9.83 -6.32 2.73
C THR A 640 -10.41 -4.96 2.31
N GLN A 641 -11.54 -4.97 1.58
CA GLN A 641 -12.19 -3.75 1.14
C GLN A 641 -12.71 -2.93 2.32
N THR A 642 -12.81 -1.61 2.11
CA THR A 642 -13.35 -0.68 3.11
C THR A 642 -14.77 -1.06 3.51
N THR A 643 -15.03 -1.06 4.81
CA THR A 643 -16.33 -1.36 5.41
C THR A 643 -16.45 -0.66 6.75
N ASN A 644 -17.66 -0.58 7.30
CA ASN A 644 -17.80 -0.24 8.71
C ASN A 644 -17.42 -1.47 9.55
N ILE A 645 -16.40 -1.30 10.37
CA ILE A 645 -15.97 -2.27 11.34
C ILE A 645 -16.64 -1.97 12.69
N SER A 646 -16.60 -2.92 13.60
CA SER A 646 -17.30 -2.84 14.87
C SER A 646 -16.87 -1.65 15.75
N GLU A 647 -17.51 -1.52 16.89
CA GLU A 647 -17.24 -0.58 17.96
C GLU A 647 -15.80 -0.68 18.49
N GLU A 648 -15.17 0.47 18.70
CA GLU A 648 -13.93 0.61 19.43
C GLU A 648 -14.17 1.54 20.62
N SER A 649 -13.82 1.11 21.84
CA SER A 649 -13.98 1.91 23.03
C SER A 649 -12.70 1.98 23.86
N THR A 650 -12.46 3.13 24.47
CA THR A 650 -11.34 3.35 25.38
C THR A 650 -11.77 4.24 26.54
N SER A 651 -11.38 3.87 27.74
CA SER A 651 -11.59 4.69 28.93
C SER A 651 -10.36 4.68 29.81
N GLY A 652 -10.10 5.77 30.52
CA GLY A 652 -8.92 5.88 31.34
C GLY A 652 -8.92 7.05 32.30
N LEU A 653 -7.82 7.15 33.03
CA LEU A 653 -7.55 8.22 33.97
C LEU A 653 -6.19 8.81 33.68
N ASP A 654 -6.16 10.10 33.32
CA ASP A 654 -4.94 10.87 33.12
C ASP A 654 -4.61 11.65 34.39
N ILE A 655 -3.37 11.54 34.83
CA ILE A 655 -2.88 12.29 36.00
C ILE A 655 -1.62 13.03 35.57
N ILE A 656 -1.68 14.37 35.57
CA ILE A 656 -0.59 15.24 35.25
C ILE A 656 -0.14 16.00 36.47
N PHE A 657 1.15 15.95 36.75
CA PHE A 657 1.79 16.65 37.86
C PHE A 657 2.81 17.63 37.27
N ASP A 658 2.61 18.91 37.55
CA ASP A 658 3.53 19.98 37.19
C ASP A 658 3.98 20.75 38.42
N TYR A 659 5.29 20.97 38.54
CA TYR A 659 5.86 21.73 39.67
C TYR A 659 6.93 22.69 39.16
N SER A 660 6.65 23.98 39.29
CA SER A 660 7.59 25.05 38.97
C SER A 660 8.38 25.42 40.23
N VAL A 661 9.72 25.37 40.15
CA VAL A 661 10.66 25.69 41.23
C VAL A 661 11.06 27.17 41.20
#